data_0b3c11343aa351b7a46968791a2f3549
#
_entry.id   0b3c11343aa351b7a46968791a2f3549
#
_cell.length_a   1.000
_cell.length_b   1.000
_cell.length_c   1.000
_cell.angle_alpha   90.00
_cell.angle_beta   90.00
_cell.angle_gamma   90.00
#
_symmetry.space_group_name_H-M   'P 1'
#
loop_
_entity.id
_entity.type
_entity.pdbx_description
1 polymer ?
#
loop_
_entity_poly.entity_id
_entity_poly.type
_entity_poly.pdbx_seq_one_letter_code
_entity_poly.pdbx_strand_id
1 'polypeptide(L)'
;SIRARAPSSYTITVTAMPSPATAKPKTTKKHNARLNNPFPSAVPAAAFRNGDAAPPLSFGPFSKLAHAHDYPVGSRFRLRWDPSLGGAVSLARVSASGGGDPGGRVMWETIPGVAFVSAASAITEADECRGSFVLHDGRARLVPERQSVDRIKAFYRCDVEAGADPLRGAAFEASDETSFPVLLLTGIVSAKKVDPASPCCCGLRSSRRARARGEKPVLSARYWVLLEEKSDTQVGFSVKMADYQWSCGHAGDTSSPPPPASTAPRPHRISLRMRLAGRVRNSTKKKKLISSGSPIREELSALLPPPGRETAAEEEAPPEEFNRVFLTYASEREERFYGFGEQFSRMEFKGRRVPVLVQEQGIGRGDQPITFAANLVSYRSGGNWSTTYAPSPFYMTSKMRSLYLEGYDYSIFDLTKPDRVQIQGRILQGDSPTELITSYTGSTGRPPVLPRWITSGAVVGMQGGTDAVRRVWSQLQDHGVPVSAFWLQDWVGQRKTAIGSQLWWNWEVDDDHYAGWKDLIRDLRRGGVRTMTYCNPCLVPVREKGNARRHLYEEAKELGILVRDEAGEPYMMPNTAFDVAMLDFTNPEATAWFKGILGGMAEEGVSGWMADFGEGLPLDARLHSGEDPVAAHNRYPELWARVNREFADEWKARSKSSGHAHAHAHAAAQDEEEGLVFFVRAGFRESSRWAMLFWEGDQMVSWQANDGIKSSVLGLLSGGLSGIPLNHSDVGGYCTVDLPLLRYRRSEELLMRWMEVNAFTVVFRTHEGNKPGSNCQFYSNSRTLAHFARCAKIYKAWEFYRIQLVEEAAEKGLPVARHLFLHYPEDRRVQELTYQQFLVGTEMLVVPVLDKGRSTVTAYFPTSDGGSWRHVWTGEEFGGGHRSGHGSVTEGTAHGFEAEVAASVGYPAVFVRVGSSVGERFVRNLRDENVI
;
A
#
# COMPACT_ATOMS: atom_id res chain seq x y z
N SER A 1 3.04 32.21 -6.68
CA SER A 1 3.65 32.39 -5.34
C SER A 1 2.77 31.67 -4.32
N ILE A 2 3.04 30.38 -4.14
CA ILE A 2 2.33 29.58 -3.14
C ILE A 2 2.98 29.88 -1.78
N ARG A 3 2.20 30.43 -0.87
CA ARG A 3 2.62 30.57 0.52
C ARG A 3 2.77 29.18 1.13
N ALA A 4 4.02 28.73 1.28
CA ALA A 4 4.32 27.52 2.03
C ALA A 4 3.94 27.73 3.49
N ARG A 5 3.00 26.97 4.01
CA ARG A 5 2.91 26.72 5.45
C ARG A 5 4.19 26.00 5.85
N ALA A 6 4.89 26.48 6.83
CA ALA A 6 6.03 25.78 7.38
C ALA A 6 5.54 24.43 7.92
N PRO A 7 6.17 23.31 7.53
CA PRO A 7 5.77 22.02 8.08
C PRO A 7 6.07 22.01 9.58
N SER A 8 5.07 21.65 10.36
CA SER A 8 5.17 21.53 11.81
C SER A 8 5.96 20.29 12.26
N SER A 9 6.46 19.50 11.34
CA SER A 9 7.28 18.34 11.60
C SER A 9 8.34 18.16 10.51
N TYR A 10 9.53 17.81 10.92
CA TYR A 10 10.62 17.46 10.02
C TYR A 10 10.45 16.01 9.62
N THR A 11 9.86 15.78 8.48
CA THR A 11 9.75 14.43 7.90
C THR A 11 10.92 14.23 6.95
N ILE A 12 11.58 13.10 7.08
CA ILE A 12 12.59 12.72 6.10
C ILE A 12 11.89 12.49 4.77
N THR A 13 12.28 13.22 3.74
CA THR A 13 11.79 13.00 2.39
C THR A 13 12.71 12.03 1.67
N VAL A 14 12.17 10.88 1.32
CA VAL A 14 12.91 9.89 0.52
C VAL A 14 12.71 10.22 -0.94
N THR A 15 13.76 10.35 -1.64
CA THR A 15 13.83 10.33 -3.11
C THR A 15 12.74 11.11 -3.84
N ALA A 16 13.00 12.36 -4.17
CA ALA A 16 12.36 12.96 -5.32
C ALA A 16 12.79 12.21 -6.57
N MET A 17 11.84 11.89 -7.38
CA MET A 17 12.15 11.41 -8.72
C MET A 17 12.42 12.61 -9.62
N PRO A 18 13.56 12.66 -10.30
CA PRO A 18 13.70 13.57 -11.42
C PRO A 18 12.73 13.14 -12.51
N SER A 19 12.13 14.09 -13.19
CA SER A 19 11.41 13.85 -14.43
C SER A 19 12.30 13.04 -15.38
N PRO A 20 11.74 12.05 -16.08
CA PRO A 20 12.52 11.21 -16.96
C PRO A 20 13.18 12.06 -18.05
N ALA A 21 14.50 12.02 -18.12
CA ALA A 21 15.22 12.55 -19.25
C ALA A 21 14.82 11.74 -20.49
N THR A 22 14.58 12.44 -21.59
CA THR A 22 14.17 11.88 -22.87
C THR A 22 15.06 10.72 -23.30
N ALA A 23 14.66 9.49 -23.00
CA ALA A 23 15.30 8.33 -23.58
C ALA A 23 14.70 8.09 -24.98
N LYS A 24 15.51 8.19 -26.00
CA LYS A 24 15.16 7.68 -27.33
C LYS A 24 14.77 6.21 -27.21
N PRO A 25 13.70 5.74 -27.84
CA PRO A 25 13.33 4.34 -27.81
C PRO A 25 14.48 3.52 -28.40
N LYS A 26 15.16 2.76 -27.56
CA LYS A 26 16.13 1.77 -28.02
C LYS A 26 15.37 0.66 -28.70
N THR A 27 15.69 0.47 -29.96
CA THR A 27 15.13 -0.57 -30.82
C THR A 27 15.26 -1.96 -30.21
N THR A 28 14.22 -2.72 -30.34
CA THR A 28 13.86 -4.04 -29.82
C THR A 28 14.79 -5.20 -30.24
N LYS A 29 16.10 -5.13 -30.11
CA LYS A 29 16.97 -6.23 -30.52
C LYS A 29 17.84 -6.87 -29.45
N LYS A 30 17.53 -6.78 -28.17
CA LYS A 30 18.27 -7.47 -27.08
C LYS A 30 17.41 -8.18 -26.03
N HIS A 31 16.32 -8.79 -26.44
CA HIS A 31 15.40 -9.42 -25.48
C HIS A 31 15.63 -10.91 -25.17
N ASN A 32 16.53 -11.61 -25.87
CA ASN A 32 16.54 -13.08 -25.78
C ASN A 32 17.47 -13.70 -24.73
N ALA A 33 18.14 -12.96 -23.87
CA ALA A 33 19.15 -13.56 -22.99
C ALA A 33 18.90 -13.45 -21.46
N ARG A 34 17.77 -12.92 -20.99
CA ARG A 34 17.53 -12.73 -19.54
C ARG A 34 16.11 -13.02 -19.06
N LEU A 35 15.47 -14.04 -19.61
CA LEU A 35 14.12 -14.48 -19.18
C LEU A 35 14.08 -15.08 -17.76
N ASN A 36 15.23 -15.39 -17.16
CA ASN A 36 15.28 -16.02 -15.82
C ASN A 36 15.48 -15.03 -14.66
N ASN A 37 15.52 -13.73 -14.90
CA ASN A 37 15.55 -12.75 -13.84
C ASN A 37 14.43 -11.73 -14.10
N PRO A 38 13.23 -11.88 -13.48
CA PRO A 38 12.13 -10.95 -13.68
C PRO A 38 12.39 -9.54 -13.16
N PHE A 39 13.53 -9.36 -12.49
CA PHE A 39 13.97 -8.04 -12.06
C PHE A 39 15.11 -7.63 -12.97
N PRO A 40 15.02 -6.52 -13.69
CA PRO A 40 16.22 -5.80 -13.95
C PRO A 40 16.83 -5.60 -12.55
N SER A 41 18.06 -6.03 -12.35
CA SER A 41 18.86 -5.68 -11.19
C SER A 41 18.86 -4.16 -11.17
N ALA A 42 17.90 -3.62 -10.45
CA ALA A 42 17.35 -2.27 -10.68
C ALA A 42 18.22 -1.22 -10.08
N VAL A 43 19.38 -1.37 -9.85
CA VAL A 43 20.36 -0.33 -9.58
C VAL A 43 21.55 -0.70 -10.43
N PRO A 44 22.11 0.18 -11.23
CA PRO A 44 23.44 -0.06 -11.69
C PRO A 44 24.24 -0.32 -10.42
N ALA A 45 24.58 -1.59 -10.25
CA ALA A 45 25.29 -2.02 -9.06
C ALA A 45 26.53 -1.15 -8.76
N ALA A 46 26.97 -0.35 -9.69
CA ALA A 46 28.02 0.65 -9.56
C ALA A 46 27.61 1.92 -8.79
N ALA A 47 26.35 2.31 -8.79
CA ALA A 47 25.93 3.51 -8.06
C ALA A 47 25.80 3.27 -6.54
N PHE A 48 25.53 2.02 -6.17
CA PHE A 48 25.35 1.60 -4.79
C PHE A 48 26.16 0.33 -4.45
N ARG A 49 27.04 -0.18 -5.31
CA ARG A 49 27.95 -1.30 -5.01
C ARG A 49 28.97 -0.98 -3.95
N ASN A 50 29.29 0.29 -3.76
CA ASN A 50 30.05 0.72 -2.59
C ASN A 50 29.16 0.86 -1.35
N GLY A 51 27.87 0.58 -1.43
CA GLY A 51 26.94 0.41 -0.33
C GLY A 51 27.24 -0.81 0.54
N ASP A 52 28.27 -1.60 0.24
CA ASP A 52 28.79 -2.61 1.14
C ASP A 52 29.55 -1.99 2.32
N ALA A 53 30.03 -0.77 2.15
CA ALA A 53 30.51 0.07 3.25
C ALA A 53 29.59 1.29 3.30
N ALA A 54 28.61 1.32 4.22
CA ALA A 54 28.03 2.60 4.58
C ALA A 54 29.18 3.56 4.94
N PRO A 55 29.07 4.85 4.58
CA PRO A 55 30.15 5.79 4.77
C PRO A 55 30.59 5.78 6.26
N PRO A 56 31.88 6.02 6.54
CA PRO A 56 32.37 6.00 7.90
C PRO A 56 31.75 7.12 8.73
N LEU A 57 31.43 6.79 9.98
CA LEU A 57 31.03 7.74 10.99
C LEU A 57 32.28 8.40 11.58
N SER A 58 32.24 9.71 11.78
CA SER A 58 33.27 10.46 12.50
C SER A 58 32.64 11.35 13.55
N PHE A 59 33.43 11.70 14.57
CA PHE A 59 33.01 12.61 15.62
C PHE A 59 33.43 14.04 15.28
N GLY A 60 32.59 14.99 15.65
CA GLY A 60 32.96 16.39 15.63
C GLY A 60 33.98 16.75 16.71
N PRO A 61 34.54 17.95 16.69
CA PRO A 61 35.60 18.36 17.61
C PRO A 61 35.15 18.59 19.08
N PHE A 62 33.92 18.25 19.47
CA PHE A 62 33.38 18.53 20.79
C PHE A 62 33.76 17.44 21.79
N SER A 63 34.50 17.82 22.85
CA SER A 63 34.94 16.92 23.91
C SER A 63 33.84 16.16 24.65
N LYS A 64 32.61 16.69 24.64
CA LYS A 64 31.42 16.06 25.23
C LYS A 64 30.98 14.78 24.52
N LEU A 65 31.38 14.58 23.28
CA LEU A 65 31.07 13.37 22.50
C LEU A 65 32.13 12.28 22.67
N ALA A 66 33.18 12.54 23.44
CA ALA A 66 34.30 11.61 23.68
C ALA A 66 33.96 10.51 24.70
N HIS A 67 32.86 10.62 25.43
CA HIS A 67 32.43 9.68 26.46
C HIS A 67 31.03 9.14 26.18
N ALA A 68 30.76 7.91 26.66
CA ALA A 68 29.41 7.36 26.60
C ALA A 68 28.46 8.22 27.44
N HIS A 69 27.27 8.49 26.89
CA HIS A 69 26.28 9.33 27.55
C HIS A 69 24.88 8.93 27.18
N ASP A 70 23.99 8.98 28.17
CA ASP A 70 22.56 8.72 27.98
C ASP A 70 21.79 10.03 27.90
N TYR A 71 20.98 10.19 26.85
CA TYR A 71 20.16 11.36 26.62
C TYR A 71 18.68 10.97 26.74
N PRO A 72 17.85 11.72 27.48
CA PRO A 72 16.43 11.47 27.53
C PRO A 72 15.76 11.85 26.20
N VAL A 73 14.79 11.05 25.77
CA VAL A 73 13.87 11.32 24.68
C VAL A 73 12.46 11.15 25.25
N GLY A 74 11.82 12.24 25.58
CA GLY A 74 10.60 12.19 26.37
C GLY A 74 10.83 11.68 27.80
N SER A 75 9.80 11.06 28.35
CA SER A 75 9.83 10.48 29.71
C SER A 75 10.22 9.00 29.75
N ARG A 76 9.97 8.28 28.65
CA ARG A 76 10.03 6.81 28.60
C ARG A 76 11.11 6.24 27.72
N PHE A 77 11.85 7.10 26.99
CA PHE A 77 12.89 6.64 26.08
C PHE A 77 14.22 7.29 26.40
N ARG A 78 15.31 6.58 26.10
CA ARG A 78 16.69 7.05 26.21
C ARG A 78 17.47 6.72 24.96
N LEU A 79 18.25 7.68 24.48
CA LEU A 79 19.26 7.47 23.46
C LEU A 79 20.62 7.39 24.14
N ARG A 80 21.31 6.28 23.98
CA ARG A 80 22.70 6.09 24.40
C ARG A 80 23.63 6.38 23.24
N TRP A 81 24.60 7.23 23.48
CA TRP A 81 25.74 7.47 22.62
C TRP A 81 26.97 6.78 23.22
N ASP A 82 27.68 5.99 22.42
CA ASP A 82 28.90 5.31 22.89
C ASP A 82 30.04 5.42 21.87
N PRO A 83 30.98 6.37 22.08
CA PRO A 83 32.11 6.56 21.22
C PRO A 83 33.11 5.41 21.26
N SER A 84 33.18 4.64 22.37
CA SER A 84 34.07 3.49 22.51
C SER A 84 33.66 2.32 21.60
N LEU A 85 32.40 2.27 21.22
CA LEU A 85 31.84 1.34 20.25
C LEU A 85 31.82 1.93 18.85
N GLY A 86 32.79 2.78 18.48
CA GLY A 86 32.83 3.39 17.13
C GLY A 86 31.73 4.41 16.88
N GLY A 87 31.15 5.02 17.94
CA GLY A 87 30.07 5.99 17.85
C GLY A 87 28.69 5.36 17.61
N ALA A 88 28.48 4.18 18.19
CA ALA A 88 27.15 3.56 18.17
C ALA A 88 26.12 4.40 18.92
N VAL A 89 24.93 4.43 18.36
CA VAL A 89 23.74 5.06 18.94
C VAL A 89 22.71 3.95 19.15
N SER A 90 22.16 3.86 20.36
CA SER A 90 21.02 2.97 20.64
C SER A 90 19.89 3.75 21.30
N LEU A 91 18.67 3.47 20.86
CA LEU A 91 17.43 3.99 21.42
C LEU A 91 16.72 2.87 22.17
N ALA A 92 16.44 3.08 23.45
CA ALA A 92 15.78 2.10 24.29
C ALA A 92 14.55 2.69 24.98
N ARG A 93 13.53 1.86 25.21
CA ARG A 93 12.38 2.15 26.07
C ARG A 93 12.76 1.81 27.52
N VAL A 94 12.55 2.74 28.43
CA VAL A 94 12.81 2.56 29.85
C VAL A 94 11.54 2.05 30.55
N SER A 95 11.63 0.99 31.32
CA SER A 95 10.50 0.46 32.10
C SER A 95 10.08 1.45 33.18
N ALA A 96 8.78 1.69 33.32
CA ALA A 96 8.21 2.56 34.36
C ALA A 96 8.31 1.92 35.76
N SER A 97 8.45 0.60 35.83
CA SER A 97 8.68 -0.13 37.10
C SER A 97 10.17 -0.23 37.37
N GLY A 98 10.67 0.48 38.38
CA GLY A 98 12.08 0.57 38.76
C GLY A 98 12.77 -0.75 39.19
N GLY A 99 12.41 -1.85 38.61
CA GLY A 99 12.91 -3.20 38.86
C GLY A 99 13.76 -3.73 37.73
N GLY A 100 15.05 -3.68 37.87
CA GLY A 100 15.93 -4.74 37.47
C GLY A 100 16.69 -4.63 36.16
N ASP A 101 16.38 -3.78 35.21
CA ASP A 101 17.23 -3.63 34.00
C ASP A 101 17.59 -2.17 33.74
N PRO A 102 18.80 -1.73 34.10
CA PRO A 102 19.23 -0.35 33.89
C PRO A 102 19.40 0.04 32.42
N GLY A 103 19.30 -0.91 31.46
CA GLY A 103 19.49 -0.67 30.01
C GLY A 103 18.21 -0.41 29.24
N GLY A 104 17.02 -0.82 29.74
CA GLY A 104 15.80 -0.79 28.99
C GLY A 104 15.81 -1.71 27.74
N ARG A 105 14.65 -1.92 27.08
CA ARG A 105 14.57 -2.72 25.85
C ARG A 105 14.99 -1.88 24.65
N VAL A 106 16.05 -2.31 23.94
CA VAL A 106 16.56 -1.62 22.75
C VAL A 106 15.54 -1.73 21.60
N MET A 107 15.07 -0.58 21.12
CA MET A 107 14.15 -0.47 19.99
C MET A 107 14.88 -0.37 18.66
N TRP A 108 15.98 0.37 18.67
CA TRP A 108 16.74 0.72 17.50
C TRP A 108 18.19 1.01 17.87
N GLU A 109 19.11 0.56 17.05
CA GLU A 109 20.54 0.79 17.26
C GLU A 109 21.27 0.93 15.94
N THR A 110 22.37 1.67 15.93
CA THR A 110 23.22 1.84 14.77
C THR A 110 24.34 0.79 14.77
N ILE A 111 24.95 0.60 13.61
CA ILE A 111 26.12 -0.26 13.46
C ILE A 111 27.35 0.55 13.86
N PRO A 112 28.21 0.03 14.76
CA PRO A 112 29.43 0.71 15.18
C PRO A 112 30.32 1.13 14.01
N GLY A 113 30.76 2.38 13.99
CA GLY A 113 31.61 2.93 12.93
C GLY A 113 30.94 3.18 11.57
N VAL A 114 29.66 2.90 11.46
CA VAL A 114 28.88 3.04 10.22
C VAL A 114 27.95 4.23 10.30
N ALA A 115 27.92 5.06 9.26
CA ALA A 115 27.02 6.18 9.16
C ALA A 115 25.55 5.73 9.21
N PHE A 116 24.78 6.28 10.13
CA PHE A 116 23.35 6.00 10.26
C PHE A 116 22.49 6.96 9.43
N VAL A 117 23.01 8.14 9.07
CA VAL A 117 22.42 9.03 8.08
C VAL A 117 23.42 9.22 6.95
N SER A 118 22.96 9.06 5.72
CA SER A 118 23.76 9.38 4.55
C SER A 118 22.90 9.96 3.44
N ALA A 119 23.52 10.63 2.47
CA ALA A 119 22.81 11.32 1.41
C ALA A 119 23.45 11.07 0.06
N ALA A 120 22.67 11.10 -1.00
CA ALA A 120 23.10 10.87 -2.37
C ALA A 120 22.29 11.72 -3.34
N SER A 121 22.73 11.72 -4.61
CA SER A 121 21.93 12.20 -5.73
C SER A 121 22.07 11.25 -6.92
N ALA A 122 20.93 10.91 -7.49
CA ALA A 122 20.86 10.13 -8.72
C ALA A 122 19.68 10.57 -9.57
N ILE A 123 19.73 10.26 -10.86
CA ILE A 123 18.57 10.40 -11.74
C ILE A 123 17.74 9.15 -11.62
N THR A 124 16.45 9.31 -11.44
CA THR A 124 15.48 8.20 -11.52
C THR A 124 14.69 8.38 -12.82
N GLU A 125 14.57 7.30 -13.58
CA GLU A 125 13.73 7.24 -14.76
C GLU A 125 12.49 6.40 -14.42
N ALA A 126 11.32 6.85 -14.89
CA ALA A 126 10.08 6.13 -14.72
C ALA A 126 9.56 5.65 -16.07
N ASP A 127 9.24 4.37 -16.16
CA ASP A 127 8.46 3.81 -17.26
C ASP A 127 7.04 3.59 -16.74
N GLU A 128 6.06 4.18 -17.41
CA GLU A 128 4.64 4.05 -17.06
C GLU A 128 3.86 3.41 -18.22
N CYS A 129 2.97 2.48 -17.87
CA CYS A 129 2.02 1.91 -18.80
C CYS A 129 0.77 1.41 -18.06
N ARG A 130 -0.37 2.06 -18.28
CA ARG A 130 -1.68 1.62 -17.78
C ARG A 130 -1.71 1.33 -16.26
N GLY A 131 -1.21 2.27 -15.45
CA GLY A 131 -1.16 2.10 -14.00
C GLY A 131 -0.02 1.20 -13.49
N SER A 132 0.77 0.61 -14.38
CA SER A 132 2.00 -0.10 -14.03
C SER A 132 3.18 0.84 -14.11
N PHE A 133 3.94 0.95 -13.03
CA PHE A 133 5.09 1.86 -12.93
C PHE A 133 6.36 1.06 -12.69
N VAL A 134 7.44 1.42 -13.37
CA VAL A 134 8.76 0.90 -13.08
C VAL A 134 9.74 2.03 -12.97
N LEU A 135 10.32 2.11 -11.80
CA LEU A 135 11.29 3.14 -11.45
C LEU A 135 12.69 2.56 -11.57
N HIS A 136 13.51 3.20 -12.38
CA HIS A 136 14.88 2.84 -12.58
C HIS A 136 15.77 3.89 -11.95
N ASP A 137 16.59 3.50 -10.99
CA ASP A 137 17.70 4.34 -10.59
C ASP A 137 18.67 4.44 -11.76
N GLY A 138 18.69 5.60 -12.38
CA GLY A 138 19.58 5.91 -13.45
C GLY A 138 21.01 6.18 -12.97
N ARG A 139 21.71 7.11 -13.62
CA ARG A 139 23.11 7.40 -13.30
C ARG A 139 23.21 8.11 -11.94
N ALA A 140 23.98 7.55 -11.01
CA ALA A 140 24.35 8.24 -9.79
C ALA A 140 25.20 9.47 -10.12
N ARG A 141 24.83 10.62 -9.53
CA ARG A 141 25.57 11.87 -9.61
C ARG A 141 26.48 12.06 -8.41
N LEU A 142 25.95 11.78 -7.23
CA LEU A 142 26.63 11.85 -5.95
C LEU A 142 26.49 10.53 -5.20
N VAL A 143 27.57 10.02 -4.64
CA VAL A 143 27.57 8.82 -3.79
C VAL A 143 27.98 9.19 -2.36
N PRO A 144 27.36 8.61 -1.34
CA PRO A 144 27.68 8.90 0.06
C PRO A 144 29.17 8.68 0.35
N GLU A 145 29.78 9.56 1.12
CA GLU A 145 31.19 9.49 1.49
C GLU A 145 31.42 9.45 2.99
N ARG A 146 30.79 10.34 3.77
CA ARG A 146 31.06 10.49 5.19
C ARG A 146 29.88 11.09 5.94
N GLN A 147 29.76 10.73 7.22
CA GLN A 147 28.91 11.40 8.22
C GLN A 147 29.75 11.82 9.41
N SER A 148 29.55 13.05 9.91
CA SER A 148 30.00 13.42 11.24
C SER A 148 28.81 13.56 12.22
N VAL A 149 29.07 13.37 13.51
CA VAL A 149 28.19 13.76 14.58
C VAL A 149 28.88 14.87 15.34
N ASP A 150 28.33 16.08 15.31
CA ASP A 150 28.97 17.26 15.88
C ASP A 150 28.39 17.58 17.26
N ARG A 151 27.09 17.34 17.47
CA ARG A 151 26.40 17.69 18.71
C ARG A 151 25.18 16.80 18.94
N ILE A 152 24.96 16.44 20.20
CA ILE A 152 23.74 15.83 20.72
C ILE A 152 23.25 16.68 21.88
N LYS A 153 21.99 17.15 21.86
CA LYS A 153 21.42 18.00 22.89
C LYS A 153 19.94 17.71 23.10
N ALA A 154 19.54 17.56 24.35
CA ALA A 154 18.13 17.55 24.73
C ALA A 154 17.63 18.99 24.92
N PHE A 155 16.39 19.23 24.49
CA PHE A 155 15.68 20.48 24.65
C PHE A 155 14.31 20.21 25.24
N TYR A 156 13.81 21.13 26.05
CA TYR A 156 12.41 21.11 26.46
C TYR A 156 11.60 21.92 25.47
N ARG A 157 10.48 21.37 25.02
CA ARG A 157 9.56 22.07 24.14
C ARG A 157 8.67 22.94 25.01
N CYS A 158 8.92 24.24 25.04
CA CYS A 158 7.88 25.19 25.40
C CYS A 158 6.86 25.23 24.29
N ASP A 159 5.57 25.33 24.59
CA ASP A 159 4.50 25.51 23.61
C ASP A 159 4.78 26.78 22.78
N VAL A 160 5.49 26.56 21.70
CA VAL A 160 5.68 27.59 20.67
C VAL A 160 4.45 27.52 19.80
N GLU A 161 3.74 28.64 19.67
CA GLU A 161 2.63 28.83 18.74
C GLU A 161 2.88 28.07 17.43
N ALA A 162 1.89 27.31 17.00
CA ALA A 162 1.92 26.47 15.82
C ALA A 162 2.42 27.26 14.60
N GLY A 163 3.70 27.11 14.25
CA GLY A 163 4.31 27.81 13.11
C GLY A 163 5.75 28.27 13.28
N ALA A 164 6.32 28.26 14.48
CA ALA A 164 7.72 28.61 14.68
C ALA A 164 8.67 27.46 14.38
N ASP A 165 9.67 27.70 13.53
CA ASP A 165 10.72 26.72 13.20
C ASP A 165 11.66 26.57 14.42
N PRO A 166 11.71 25.41 15.12
CA PRO A 166 12.54 25.22 16.32
C PRO A 166 14.05 25.35 16.04
N LEU A 167 14.46 25.43 14.77
CA LEU A 167 15.84 25.64 14.36
C LEU A 167 16.20 27.12 14.10
N ARG A 168 15.25 28.04 14.26
CA ARG A 168 15.52 29.47 14.17
C ARG A 168 15.89 30.00 15.55
N GLY A 169 17.10 29.80 16.00
CA GLY A 169 17.79 30.69 17.00
C GLY A 169 17.03 31.24 18.20
N ALA A 170 15.80 30.80 18.45
CA ALA A 170 15.08 31.15 19.65
C ALA A 170 15.71 30.41 20.83
N ALA A 171 16.19 31.10 21.81
CA ALA A 171 16.64 30.56 23.06
C ALA A 171 15.46 29.80 23.68
N PHE A 172 15.60 28.48 23.79
CA PHE A 172 14.68 27.69 24.58
C PHE A 172 15.00 27.92 26.05
N GLU A 173 14.22 28.77 26.70
CA GLU A 173 14.29 28.92 28.15
C GLU A 173 13.48 27.77 28.79
N ALA A 174 14.08 27.19 29.81
CA ALA A 174 13.44 26.15 30.59
C ALA A 174 12.36 26.80 31.46
N SER A 175 11.10 26.62 31.10
CA SER A 175 9.99 26.92 32.02
C SER A 175 8.94 25.80 31.88
N ASP A 176 8.59 25.25 33.00
CA ASP A 176 7.57 24.28 33.37
C ASP A 176 7.94 22.78 33.32
N GLU A 177 7.77 22.16 34.48
CA GLU A 177 8.05 20.76 34.80
C GLU A 177 7.18 19.73 34.06
N THR A 178 6.35 20.15 33.11
CA THR A 178 5.42 19.28 32.36
C THR A 178 5.82 19.02 30.92
N SER A 179 6.86 19.66 30.40
CA SER A 179 7.31 19.45 29.01
C SER A 179 8.42 18.39 28.95
N PHE A 180 8.22 17.37 28.12
CA PHE A 180 9.21 16.29 27.93
C PHE A 180 10.34 16.71 26.99
N PRO A 181 11.59 16.28 27.23
CA PRO A 181 12.72 16.64 26.39
C PRO A 181 12.63 16.02 24.98
N VAL A 182 12.90 16.86 23.99
CA VAL A 182 13.11 16.49 22.60
C VAL A 182 14.61 16.41 22.35
N LEU A 183 15.08 15.39 21.66
CA LEU A 183 16.51 15.20 21.42
C LEU A 183 16.89 15.60 19.99
N LEU A 184 17.93 16.42 19.87
CA LEU A 184 18.49 16.87 18.61
C LEU A 184 19.92 16.36 18.43
N LEU A 185 20.17 15.65 17.32
CA LEU A 185 21.50 15.28 16.85
C LEU A 185 21.84 16.14 15.64
N THR A 186 23.05 16.65 15.56
CA THR A 186 23.53 17.44 14.42
C THR A 186 24.89 16.99 13.94
N GLY A 187 25.15 17.16 12.67
CA GLY A 187 26.42 16.85 12.05
C GLY A 187 26.46 17.22 10.58
N ILE A 188 27.40 16.68 9.87
CA ILE A 188 27.61 16.89 8.43
C ILE A 188 27.55 15.55 7.72
N VAL A 189 26.81 15.51 6.61
CA VAL A 189 26.89 14.42 5.62
C VAL A 189 27.59 14.92 4.38
N SER A 190 28.38 14.07 3.76
CA SER A 190 29.05 14.40 2.50
C SER A 190 28.88 13.30 1.46
N ALA A 191 28.87 13.71 0.19
CA ALA A 191 28.83 12.81 -0.94
C ALA A 191 29.80 13.27 -2.03
N LYS A 192 30.43 12.30 -2.69
CA LYS A 192 31.43 12.47 -3.75
C LYS A 192 30.79 12.48 -5.10
N LYS A 193 31.20 13.39 -5.97
CA LYS A 193 30.76 13.42 -7.38
C LYS A 193 31.29 12.20 -8.14
N VAL A 194 30.40 11.54 -8.89
CA VAL A 194 30.79 10.33 -9.64
C VAL A 194 31.62 10.68 -10.86
N ASP A 195 31.26 11.74 -11.59
CA ASP A 195 31.98 12.21 -12.80
C ASP A 195 32.79 13.46 -12.50
N PRO A 196 34.12 13.38 -12.47
CA PRO A 196 34.98 14.53 -12.19
C PRO A 196 35.04 15.54 -13.36
N ALA A 197 34.55 15.19 -14.55
CA ALA A 197 34.60 16.05 -15.72
C ALA A 197 33.45 17.06 -15.81
N SER A 198 32.36 16.83 -15.05
CA SER A 198 31.21 17.73 -14.99
C SER A 198 31.57 19.01 -14.20
N PRO A 199 31.24 20.21 -14.66
CA PRO A 199 31.55 21.44 -13.92
C PRO A 199 30.83 21.44 -12.58
N CYS A 200 31.52 21.82 -11.52
CA CYS A 200 30.85 22.09 -10.22
C CYS A 200 30.29 23.51 -10.28
N CYS A 201 29.03 23.65 -9.79
CA CYS A 201 28.29 24.90 -9.80
C CYS A 201 28.87 26.00 -8.89
N CYS A 202 30.00 25.74 -8.22
CA CYS A 202 30.64 26.69 -7.29
C CYS A 202 31.49 27.74 -7.95
N GLY A 203 31.54 27.81 -9.31
CA GLY A 203 32.40 28.75 -10.04
C GLY A 203 33.92 28.60 -9.78
N LEU A 204 34.30 27.69 -8.89
CA LEU A 204 35.69 27.33 -8.62
C LEU A 204 36.20 26.52 -9.80
N ARG A 205 36.94 27.16 -10.70
CA ARG A 205 37.73 26.44 -11.70
C ARG A 205 38.61 25.47 -10.93
N SER A 206 38.29 24.16 -10.99
CA SER A 206 39.14 23.13 -10.41
C SER A 206 40.56 23.40 -10.91
N SER A 207 41.49 23.64 -9.98
CA SER A 207 42.89 23.91 -10.39
C SER A 207 43.35 22.76 -11.25
N ARG A 208 44.10 23.04 -12.33
CA ARG A 208 44.71 21.99 -13.18
C ARG A 208 45.45 20.93 -12.37
N ARG A 209 45.90 21.28 -11.14
CA ARG A 209 46.56 20.36 -10.19
C ARG A 209 45.57 19.35 -9.53
N ALA A 210 44.35 19.74 -9.21
CA ALA A 210 43.35 18.82 -8.62
C ALA A 210 42.88 17.78 -9.67
N ARG A 211 42.71 18.20 -10.93
CA ARG A 211 42.43 17.26 -12.03
C ARG A 211 43.54 16.26 -12.27
N ALA A 212 44.80 16.67 -12.12
CA ALA A 212 45.95 15.79 -12.27
C ALA A 212 46.06 14.74 -11.15
N ARG A 213 45.43 14.97 -9.98
CA ARG A 213 45.41 14.05 -8.84
C ARG A 213 44.16 13.16 -8.75
N GLY A 214 43.22 13.31 -9.68
CA GLY A 214 41.95 12.50 -9.68
C GLY A 214 41.03 12.79 -8.50
N GLU A 215 41.21 13.94 -7.83
CA GLU A 215 40.38 14.33 -6.70
C GLU A 215 38.96 14.69 -7.19
N LYS A 216 37.94 14.05 -6.60
CA LYS A 216 36.57 14.28 -6.97
C LYS A 216 35.94 15.36 -6.09
N PRO A 217 35.12 16.27 -6.64
CA PRO A 217 34.37 17.23 -5.85
C PRO A 217 33.44 16.55 -4.84
N VAL A 218 33.31 17.13 -3.65
CA VAL A 218 32.49 16.65 -2.57
C VAL A 218 31.45 17.71 -2.23
N LEU A 219 30.17 17.29 -2.20
CA LEU A 219 29.07 18.09 -1.68
C LEU A 219 28.84 17.71 -0.24
N SER A 220 28.81 18.68 0.66
CA SER A 220 28.49 18.49 2.07
C SER A 220 27.24 19.26 2.44
N ALA A 221 26.46 18.72 3.38
CA ALA A 221 25.32 19.42 3.98
C ALA A 221 25.28 19.18 5.48
N ARG A 222 24.85 20.17 6.21
CA ARG A 222 24.52 19.99 7.65
C ARG A 222 23.22 19.25 7.77
N TYR A 223 23.16 18.24 8.66
CA TYR A 223 21.93 17.54 8.98
C TYR A 223 21.54 17.74 10.44
N TRP A 224 20.26 17.60 10.71
CA TRP A 224 19.63 17.56 12.02
C TRP A 224 18.73 16.35 12.09
N VAL A 225 18.89 15.55 13.14
CA VAL A 225 17.96 14.46 13.48
C VAL A 225 17.22 14.86 14.75
N LEU A 226 15.92 14.96 14.69
CA LEU A 226 15.05 15.23 15.83
C LEU A 226 14.38 13.94 16.26
N LEU A 227 14.50 13.61 17.56
CA LEU A 227 13.81 12.48 18.19
C LEU A 227 12.82 13.03 19.20
N GLU A 228 11.58 12.58 19.13
CA GLU A 228 10.48 13.06 19.95
C GLU A 228 9.59 11.88 20.39
N GLU A 229 9.31 11.77 21.69
CA GLU A 229 8.30 10.84 22.20
C GLU A 229 6.93 11.22 21.64
N LYS A 230 6.22 10.30 20.99
CA LYS A 230 4.88 10.48 20.46
C LYS A 230 3.81 9.79 21.29
N SER A 231 4.16 8.69 21.94
CA SER A 231 3.33 7.96 22.90
C SER A 231 4.25 7.11 23.77
N ASP A 232 3.69 6.31 24.65
CA ASP A 232 4.41 5.37 25.50
C ASP A 232 5.11 4.23 24.75
N THR A 233 4.77 4.03 23.47
CA THR A 233 5.36 3.01 22.60
C THR A 233 6.01 3.57 21.35
N GLN A 234 5.94 4.89 21.10
CA GLN A 234 6.36 5.50 19.84
C GLN A 234 7.37 6.63 20.03
N VAL A 235 8.43 6.61 19.25
CA VAL A 235 9.35 7.72 19.04
C VAL A 235 9.29 8.14 17.57
N GLY A 236 8.93 9.40 17.35
CA GLY A 236 9.07 10.05 16.06
C GLY A 236 10.52 10.47 15.85
N PHE A 237 11.04 10.26 14.64
CA PHE A 237 12.27 10.88 14.24
C PHE A 237 12.09 11.62 12.90
N SER A 238 12.83 12.70 12.74
CA SER A 238 12.82 13.46 11.52
C SER A 238 14.23 13.95 11.20
N VAL A 239 14.56 14.02 9.92
CA VAL A 239 15.85 14.49 9.45
C VAL A 239 15.65 15.69 8.52
N LYS A 240 16.45 16.71 8.73
CA LYS A 240 16.52 17.90 7.87
C LYS A 240 17.95 18.05 7.38
N MET A 241 18.11 18.52 6.15
CA MET A 241 19.40 18.88 5.57
C MET A 241 19.35 20.30 5.02
N ALA A 242 20.41 21.07 5.23
CA ALA A 242 20.58 22.41 4.70
C ALA A 242 22.08 22.77 4.61
N ASP A 243 22.39 24.02 4.28
CA ASP A 243 23.76 24.56 4.26
C ASP A 243 24.70 23.75 3.35
N TYR A 244 24.25 23.53 2.11
CA TYR A 244 25.02 22.77 1.10
C TYR A 244 26.29 23.52 0.71
N GLN A 245 27.46 22.83 0.72
CA GLN A 245 28.73 23.39 0.38
C GLN A 245 29.53 22.41 -0.51
N TRP A 246 30.10 22.93 -1.61
CA TRP A 246 31.00 22.21 -2.46
C TRP A 246 32.46 22.40 -1.99
N SER A 247 33.22 21.32 -1.92
CA SER A 247 34.65 21.35 -1.67
C SER A 247 35.39 20.53 -2.75
N CYS A 248 36.55 20.98 -3.19
CA CYS A 248 37.44 20.25 -4.06
C CYS A 248 38.65 19.79 -3.22
N GLY A 249 38.68 18.51 -2.87
CA GLY A 249 39.45 17.83 -1.86
C GLY A 249 40.80 18.42 -1.44
N HIS A 250 40.94 18.69 -0.17
CA HIS A 250 42.14 18.42 0.63
C HIS A 250 41.68 17.68 1.87
N ALA A 251 41.87 16.39 1.90
CA ALA A 251 41.80 15.62 3.13
C ALA A 251 43.05 15.89 3.95
N GLY A 252 43.03 16.91 4.76
CA GLY A 252 44.18 17.20 5.61
C GLY A 252 44.25 18.67 6.00
N ASP A 253 43.35 19.19 6.72
CA ASP A 253 43.51 20.16 7.77
C ASP A 253 42.14 20.56 8.38
N THR A 254 41.74 19.90 9.44
CA THR A 254 40.54 20.26 10.19
C THR A 254 40.85 21.20 11.35
N SER A 255 41.92 21.97 11.31
CA SER A 255 42.36 22.85 12.38
C SER A 255 42.05 24.34 12.23
N SER A 256 41.33 24.73 11.17
CA SER A 256 40.93 26.14 11.07
C SER A 256 39.42 26.31 11.32
N PRO A 257 39.02 27.09 12.29
CA PRO A 257 37.60 27.47 12.44
C PRO A 257 37.18 28.27 11.20
N PRO A 258 35.91 28.18 10.76
CA PRO A 258 35.44 28.98 9.65
C PRO A 258 35.58 30.47 10.02
N PRO A 259 35.93 31.35 9.08
CA PRO A 259 36.04 32.77 9.33
C PRO A 259 34.72 33.33 9.86
N PRO A 260 34.75 34.32 10.74
CA PRO A 260 33.54 34.94 11.27
C PRO A 260 32.71 35.52 10.12
N ALA A 261 31.41 35.19 10.14
CA ALA A 261 30.47 35.66 9.15
C ALA A 261 30.48 37.18 9.01
N SER A 262 31.09 37.70 7.94
CA SER A 262 30.93 39.09 7.54
C SER A 262 29.66 39.15 6.69
N THR A 263 28.73 40.02 7.15
CA THR A 263 27.56 40.57 6.45
C THR A 263 26.72 39.57 5.65
N ALA A 264 25.67 39.12 6.31
CA ALA A 264 24.69 38.20 5.84
C ALA A 264 24.09 38.51 4.45
N PRO A 265 24.16 37.64 3.46
CA PRO A 265 23.10 37.51 2.49
C PRO A 265 21.89 36.93 3.21
N ARG A 266 20.71 37.46 2.95
CA ARG A 266 19.44 37.00 3.55
C ARG A 266 19.32 35.46 3.34
N PRO A 267 18.96 34.67 4.36
CA PRO A 267 18.83 33.25 4.24
C PRO A 267 17.73 32.95 3.24
N HIS A 268 18.09 32.35 2.12
CA HIS A 268 17.12 31.67 1.26
C HIS A 268 16.56 30.49 2.06
N ARG A 269 15.28 30.60 2.43
CA ARG A 269 14.50 29.52 3.00
C ARG A 269 14.38 28.43 1.94
N ILE A 270 15.16 27.40 2.06
CA ILE A 270 14.92 26.16 1.35
C ILE A 270 14.30 25.21 2.36
N SER A 271 12.97 25.28 2.51
CA SER A 271 12.22 24.07 2.83
C SER A 271 12.55 23.07 1.72
N LEU A 272 12.71 21.81 2.05
CA LEU A 272 12.91 20.74 1.06
C LEU A 272 11.68 20.71 0.12
N ARG A 273 11.64 21.65 -0.83
CA ARG A 273 10.85 21.59 -2.04
C ARG A 273 11.80 21.15 -3.11
N MET A 274 11.70 19.89 -3.46
CA MET A 274 12.35 19.45 -4.68
C MET A 274 11.65 20.14 -5.85
N ARG A 275 12.37 21.00 -6.56
CA ARG A 275 11.97 21.41 -7.90
C ARG A 275 12.45 20.30 -8.84
N LEU A 276 11.49 19.52 -9.30
CA LEU A 276 11.68 18.67 -10.45
C LEU A 276 11.75 19.56 -11.70
N ALA A 277 12.95 19.81 -12.16
CA ALA A 277 13.17 20.35 -13.50
C ALA A 277 13.58 19.18 -14.42
N GLY A 278 12.63 18.66 -15.15
CA GLY A 278 12.84 17.62 -16.15
C GLY A 278 11.52 17.25 -16.81
N ARG A 279 11.46 17.26 -18.12
CA ARG A 279 10.27 16.92 -18.90
C ARG A 279 10.08 15.41 -18.92
N VAL A 280 8.94 14.92 -18.44
CA VAL A 280 8.44 13.59 -18.80
C VAL A 280 7.93 13.67 -20.24
N ARG A 281 8.55 12.97 -21.15
CA ARG A 281 7.97 12.75 -22.48
C ARG A 281 7.25 11.42 -22.47
N ASN A 282 5.94 11.47 -22.44
CA ASN A 282 5.11 10.33 -22.78
C ASN A 282 5.36 9.95 -24.23
N SER A 283 5.86 8.75 -24.47
CA SER A 283 5.92 8.21 -25.82
C SER A 283 4.59 7.59 -26.22
N THR A 284 3.55 8.41 -26.38
CA THR A 284 2.37 7.98 -27.11
C THR A 284 2.71 7.89 -28.59
N LYS A 285 3.18 6.75 -29.05
CA LYS A 285 3.17 6.44 -30.47
C LYS A 285 1.73 6.31 -30.93
N LYS A 286 1.20 7.37 -31.53
CA LYS A 286 0.04 7.28 -32.42
C LYS A 286 0.34 6.25 -33.51
N LYS A 287 -0.25 5.09 -33.45
CA LYS A 287 -0.37 4.20 -34.61
C LYS A 287 -1.31 4.88 -35.61
N LYS A 288 -0.72 5.54 -36.61
CA LYS A 288 -1.45 5.89 -37.81
C LYS A 288 -1.83 4.60 -38.53
N LEU A 289 -3.13 4.37 -38.69
CA LEU A 289 -3.65 3.40 -39.67
C LEU A 289 -3.09 3.79 -41.04
N ILE A 290 -2.41 2.86 -41.69
CA ILE A 290 -1.97 2.97 -43.07
C ILE A 290 -3.21 2.70 -43.93
N SER A 291 -3.75 3.72 -44.57
CA SER A 291 -4.52 3.58 -45.79
C SER A 291 -3.56 3.79 -46.96
N SER A 292 -3.56 2.81 -47.86
CA SER A 292 -2.79 2.76 -49.09
C SER A 292 -3.10 3.92 -50.01
N GLY A 293 -2.06 4.47 -50.65
CA GLY A 293 -2.24 5.28 -51.87
C GLY A 293 -1.17 6.31 -52.15
N SER A 294 -0.25 5.90 -53.00
CA SER A 294 0.53 6.67 -54.00
C SER A 294 1.61 7.68 -53.61
N PRO A 295 2.71 7.68 -54.40
CA PRO A 295 3.91 8.45 -54.13
C PRO A 295 3.86 9.78 -54.91
N ILE A 296 4.19 10.89 -54.29
CA ILE A 296 4.71 12.11 -54.89
C ILE A 296 5.42 12.94 -53.78
N ARG A 297 6.71 13.07 -53.88
CA ARG A 297 7.57 14.21 -54.04
C ARG A 297 8.63 14.40 -52.94
N GLU A 298 9.77 13.87 -53.24
CA GLU A 298 11.02 14.63 -53.11
C GLU A 298 10.96 15.86 -54.03
N GLU A 299 11.22 17.00 -53.43
CA GLU A 299 11.62 18.29 -53.99
C GLU A 299 10.95 19.44 -53.24
N LEU A 300 11.61 19.91 -52.18
CA LEU A 300 11.50 21.26 -51.60
C LEU A 300 12.40 21.42 -50.36
N SER A 301 13.64 20.97 -50.44
CA SER A 301 14.64 21.25 -49.38
C SER A 301 15.82 22.12 -49.82
N ALA A 302 15.55 23.04 -50.74
CA ALA A 302 16.64 23.90 -51.24
C ALA A 302 16.17 25.34 -51.36
N LEU A 303 15.65 25.98 -50.33
CA LEU A 303 15.45 27.43 -50.29
C LEU A 303 15.04 27.92 -48.87
N LEU A 304 15.88 27.65 -47.85
CA LEU A 304 15.89 28.45 -46.63
C LEU A 304 17.31 28.74 -46.24
N PRO A 305 17.70 29.98 -45.90
CA PRO A 305 19.02 30.31 -45.43
C PRO A 305 19.30 29.58 -44.09
N PRO A 306 20.56 29.29 -43.76
CA PRO A 306 20.91 28.65 -42.50
C PRO A 306 20.47 29.54 -41.35
N PRO A 307 19.83 28.98 -40.28
CA PRO A 307 19.50 29.75 -39.09
C PRO A 307 20.81 30.26 -38.50
N GLY A 308 20.84 31.59 -38.25
CA GLY A 308 21.93 32.22 -37.52
C GLY A 308 22.14 31.50 -36.20
N ARG A 309 23.40 31.30 -35.84
CA ARG A 309 23.83 30.90 -34.52
C ARG A 309 23.36 31.94 -33.53
N GLU A 310 22.15 31.78 -33.02
CA GLU A 310 21.79 32.30 -31.70
C GLU A 310 22.61 31.49 -30.72
N THR A 311 23.55 32.15 -30.06
CA THR A 311 24.20 31.63 -28.86
C THR A 311 23.08 31.42 -27.84
N ALA A 312 22.60 30.19 -27.76
CA ALA A 312 21.74 29.79 -26.63
C ALA A 312 22.54 30.14 -25.37
N ALA A 313 22.02 31.07 -24.60
CA ALA A 313 22.47 31.26 -23.24
C ALA A 313 22.38 29.88 -22.58
N GLU A 314 23.52 29.36 -22.11
CA GLU A 314 23.55 28.14 -21.32
C GLU A 314 22.67 28.42 -20.09
N GLU A 315 21.46 27.84 -20.07
CA GLU A 315 20.63 27.81 -18.90
C GLU A 315 21.48 27.15 -17.80
N GLU A 316 21.92 27.90 -16.83
CA GLU A 316 22.65 27.39 -15.67
C GLU A 316 21.88 26.24 -15.09
N ALA A 317 22.43 25.02 -15.20
CA ALA A 317 21.82 23.85 -14.60
C ALA A 317 21.59 24.12 -13.10
N PRO A 318 20.40 23.81 -12.56
CA PRO A 318 20.12 24.08 -11.16
C PRO A 318 21.17 23.39 -10.27
N PRO A 319 21.52 24.01 -9.13
CA PRO A 319 22.56 23.48 -8.25
C PRO A 319 22.23 22.04 -7.87
N GLU A 320 23.22 21.14 -7.99
CA GLU A 320 23.06 19.74 -7.58
C GLU A 320 22.84 19.69 -6.06
N GLU A 321 21.71 19.09 -5.63
CA GLU A 321 21.34 18.88 -4.26
C GLU A 321 21.21 17.38 -3.98
N PHE A 322 21.19 17.00 -2.71
CA PHE A 322 20.84 15.64 -2.35
C PHE A 322 19.36 15.40 -2.64
N ASN A 323 19.07 14.35 -3.38
CA ASN A 323 17.71 13.92 -3.64
C ASN A 323 17.40 12.52 -3.07
N ARG A 324 18.34 11.99 -2.28
CA ARG A 324 18.19 10.75 -1.53
C ARG A 324 18.80 10.87 -0.14
N VAL A 325 18.06 10.40 0.84
CA VAL A 325 18.53 10.30 2.22
C VAL A 325 18.36 8.87 2.66
N PHE A 326 19.34 8.33 3.36
CA PHE A 326 19.32 6.97 3.87
C PHE A 326 19.47 6.97 5.38
N LEU A 327 18.69 6.14 6.04
CA LEU A 327 18.84 5.76 7.42
C LEU A 327 19.31 4.30 7.46
N THR A 328 20.42 4.03 8.13
CA THR A 328 20.99 2.70 8.24
C THR A 328 21.07 2.32 9.72
N TYR A 329 20.58 1.15 10.09
CA TYR A 329 20.63 0.64 11.44
C TYR A 329 20.80 -0.88 11.49
N ALA A 330 21.16 -1.39 12.67
CA ALA A 330 21.44 -2.80 12.88
C ALA A 330 20.17 -3.66 12.82
N SER A 331 20.34 -4.86 12.30
CA SER A 331 19.33 -5.92 12.28
C SER A 331 20.02 -7.25 12.59
N GLU A 332 19.33 -8.12 13.31
CA GLU A 332 19.87 -9.45 13.58
C GLU A 332 19.71 -10.36 12.35
N ARG A 333 20.63 -11.31 12.18
CA ARG A 333 20.63 -12.22 11.03
C ARG A 333 19.35 -13.02 10.92
N GLU A 334 18.83 -13.49 12.05
CA GLU A 334 17.63 -14.31 12.15
C GLU A 334 16.34 -13.50 12.32
N GLU A 335 16.43 -12.16 12.29
CA GLU A 335 15.27 -11.28 12.40
C GLU A 335 14.45 -11.35 11.13
N ARG A 336 13.15 -11.61 11.27
CA ARG A 336 12.19 -11.71 10.17
C ARG A 336 11.37 -10.43 10.09
N PHE A 337 11.00 -10.02 8.86
CA PHE A 337 10.28 -8.78 8.57
C PHE A 337 8.96 -9.09 7.90
N TYR A 338 7.86 -8.57 8.44
CA TYR A 338 6.49 -8.74 7.98
C TYR A 338 5.84 -7.38 7.75
N GLY A 339 4.81 -7.29 6.90
CA GLY A 339 4.11 -6.06 6.64
C GLY A 339 4.22 -5.60 5.19
N PHE A 340 4.49 -4.31 4.96
CA PHE A 340 4.60 -3.64 3.66
C PHE A 340 3.30 -3.55 2.86
N GLY A 341 2.15 -3.63 3.52
CA GLY A 341 0.85 -3.54 2.89
C GLY A 341 0.31 -4.90 2.43
N GLU A 342 -0.60 -4.86 1.53
CA GLU A 342 -1.19 -6.03 0.90
C GLU A 342 -0.19 -6.61 -0.11
N GLN A 343 0.41 -7.73 0.22
CA GLN A 343 1.44 -8.38 -0.56
C GLN A 343 0.97 -9.78 -1.01
N PHE A 344 1.15 -10.11 -2.28
CA PHE A 344 0.55 -11.31 -2.87
C PHE A 344 1.50 -12.46 -3.10
N SER A 345 2.81 -12.24 -2.96
CA SER A 345 3.82 -13.25 -3.28
C SER A 345 4.68 -13.66 -2.10
N ARG A 346 4.69 -12.86 -1.02
CA ARG A 346 5.56 -13.11 0.13
C ARG A 346 4.95 -12.60 1.42
N MET A 347 5.19 -13.34 2.49
CA MET A 347 4.85 -12.93 3.86
C MET A 347 6.07 -12.34 4.59
N GLU A 348 7.28 -12.85 4.33
CA GLU A 348 8.52 -12.50 4.99
C GLU A 348 9.51 -11.90 3.99
N PHE A 349 10.20 -10.80 4.37
CA PHE A 349 10.96 -9.94 3.46
C PHE A 349 12.45 -9.83 3.76
N LYS A 350 13.01 -10.53 4.77
CA LYS A 350 14.46 -10.55 4.99
C LYS A 350 15.19 -11.00 3.73
N GLY A 351 16.27 -10.34 3.39
CA GLY A 351 17.00 -10.59 2.14
C GLY A 351 16.40 -9.95 0.89
N ARG A 352 15.39 -9.08 1.04
CA ARG A 352 14.71 -8.41 -0.07
C ARG A 352 14.91 -6.90 -0.05
N ARG A 353 14.68 -6.31 -1.21
CA ARG A 353 14.57 -4.87 -1.39
C ARG A 353 13.13 -4.57 -1.76
N VAL A 354 12.38 -3.97 -0.84
CA VAL A 354 10.94 -3.78 -0.95
C VAL A 354 10.66 -2.35 -1.37
N PRO A 355 10.22 -2.12 -2.62
CA PRO A 355 9.74 -0.82 -3.06
C PRO A 355 8.33 -0.58 -2.55
N VAL A 356 8.03 0.64 -2.15
CA VAL A 356 6.70 1.07 -1.67
C VAL A 356 6.14 2.09 -2.67
N LEU A 357 5.31 1.59 -3.56
CA LEU A 357 4.68 2.37 -4.64
C LEU A 357 3.31 1.75 -4.94
N VAL A 358 2.27 2.56 -4.90
CA VAL A 358 0.92 2.16 -5.32
C VAL A 358 0.92 1.94 -6.82
N GLN A 359 0.46 0.78 -7.28
CA GLN A 359 0.44 0.48 -8.71
C GLN A 359 -0.44 -0.73 -9.02
N GLU A 360 -0.77 -0.90 -10.30
CA GLU A 360 -1.41 -2.11 -10.83
C GLU A 360 -0.64 -3.36 -10.36
N GLN A 361 -1.35 -4.31 -9.74
CA GLN A 361 -0.72 -5.50 -9.20
C GLN A 361 -0.14 -6.44 -10.27
N GLY A 362 -0.66 -6.37 -11.50
CA GLY A 362 -0.24 -7.18 -12.62
C GLY A 362 -0.84 -8.59 -12.66
N ILE A 363 -0.70 -9.25 -13.80
CA ILE A 363 -1.27 -10.57 -14.11
C ILE A 363 -0.17 -11.62 -14.04
N GLY A 364 -0.29 -12.55 -13.08
CA GLY A 364 0.64 -13.66 -12.88
C GLY A 364 1.82 -13.34 -11.96
N ARG A 365 2.17 -12.08 -11.75
CA ARG A 365 3.21 -11.59 -10.80
C ARG A 365 4.47 -12.46 -10.69
N GLY A 366 4.94 -12.97 -11.82
CA GLY A 366 6.12 -13.86 -11.94
C GLY A 366 5.79 -15.31 -12.28
N ASP A 367 4.55 -15.77 -12.11
CA ASP A 367 4.14 -17.10 -12.53
C ASP A 367 4.13 -17.22 -14.06
N GLN A 368 4.73 -18.33 -14.56
CA GLN A 368 4.86 -18.55 -15.99
C GLN A 368 3.91 -19.66 -16.46
N PRO A 369 3.39 -19.59 -17.67
CA PRO A 369 3.70 -18.66 -18.77
C PRO A 369 2.87 -17.37 -18.76
N ILE A 370 1.99 -17.15 -17.77
CA ILE A 370 1.00 -16.08 -17.81
C ILE A 370 1.61 -14.67 -17.73
N THR A 371 2.59 -14.46 -16.85
CA THR A 371 3.29 -13.17 -16.74
C THR A 371 3.98 -12.79 -18.06
N PHE A 372 4.57 -13.77 -18.76
CA PHE A 372 5.15 -13.54 -20.07
C PHE A 372 4.09 -13.15 -21.10
N ALA A 373 2.97 -13.85 -21.13
CA ALA A 373 1.87 -13.58 -22.05
C ALA A 373 1.23 -12.21 -21.80
N ALA A 374 1.02 -11.83 -20.54
CA ALA A 374 0.54 -10.52 -20.17
C ALA A 374 1.47 -9.40 -20.66
N ASN A 375 2.78 -9.55 -20.46
CA ASN A 375 3.79 -8.60 -20.91
C ASN A 375 3.90 -8.49 -22.45
N LEU A 376 3.46 -9.50 -23.20
CA LEU A 376 3.34 -9.42 -24.67
C LEU A 376 2.13 -8.59 -25.10
N VAL A 377 1.04 -8.71 -24.38
CA VAL A 377 -0.23 -7.98 -24.66
C VAL A 377 -0.09 -6.50 -24.31
N SER A 378 0.50 -6.21 -23.16
CA SER A 378 0.75 -4.85 -22.70
C SER A 378 2.06 -4.78 -21.94
N TYR A 379 2.84 -3.74 -22.21
CA TYR A 379 4.13 -3.55 -21.57
C TYR A 379 4.01 -3.63 -20.05
N ARG A 380 4.70 -4.62 -19.45
CA ARG A 380 4.79 -4.88 -18.01
C ARG A 380 3.47 -5.13 -17.26
N SER A 381 2.40 -5.40 -17.95
CA SER A 381 1.11 -5.75 -17.34
C SER A 381 1.14 -7.06 -16.54
N GLY A 382 2.19 -7.84 -16.63
CA GLY A 382 2.39 -9.08 -15.84
C GLY A 382 2.76 -8.84 -14.39
N GLY A 383 3.19 -7.63 -14.02
CA GLY A 383 3.61 -7.32 -12.66
C GLY A 383 4.83 -8.11 -12.18
N ASN A 384 5.08 -8.06 -10.90
CA ASN A 384 6.12 -8.81 -10.23
C ASN A 384 5.76 -9.08 -8.75
N TRP A 385 6.64 -9.74 -8.00
CA TRP A 385 6.40 -10.12 -6.61
C TRP A 385 6.09 -8.96 -5.65
N SER A 386 6.45 -7.72 -5.99
CA SER A 386 6.25 -6.53 -5.15
C SER A 386 5.22 -5.55 -5.70
N THR A 387 4.59 -5.86 -6.84
CA THR A 387 3.52 -5.01 -7.37
C THR A 387 2.23 -5.24 -6.60
N THR A 388 1.60 -4.16 -6.14
CA THR A 388 0.39 -4.20 -5.33
C THR A 388 -0.40 -2.91 -5.41
N TYR A 389 -1.71 -3.00 -5.25
CA TYR A 389 -2.61 -1.87 -5.15
C TYR A 389 -2.49 -1.11 -3.82
N ALA A 390 -2.19 -1.83 -2.73
CA ALA A 390 -2.19 -1.27 -1.39
C ALA A 390 -0.88 -1.55 -0.62
N PRO A 391 0.26 -0.97 -1.06
CA PRO A 391 1.48 -1.03 -0.28
C PRO A 391 1.36 -0.17 0.97
N SER A 392 2.07 -0.55 2.03
CA SER A 392 2.20 0.25 3.23
C SER A 392 3.68 0.49 3.55
N PRO A 393 4.08 1.71 3.88
CA PRO A 393 5.44 1.99 4.31
C PRO A 393 5.68 1.59 5.78
N PHE A 394 5.17 0.43 6.18
CA PHE A 394 5.19 -0.11 7.52
C PHE A 394 5.68 -1.55 7.54
N TYR A 395 6.51 -1.90 8.51
CA TYR A 395 6.84 -3.29 8.83
C TYR A 395 6.89 -3.51 10.33
N MET A 396 6.75 -4.78 10.72
CA MET A 396 7.07 -5.29 12.04
C MET A 396 8.03 -6.46 11.95
N THR A 397 8.76 -6.76 13.05
CA THR A 397 9.73 -7.85 13.06
C THR A 397 9.44 -8.88 14.14
N SER A 398 10.06 -10.06 13.98
CA SER A 398 10.04 -11.12 15.00
C SER A 398 10.74 -10.72 16.32
N LYS A 399 11.38 -9.55 16.36
CA LYS A 399 11.98 -8.95 17.59
C LYS A 399 11.07 -7.91 18.25
N MET A 400 9.79 -7.89 17.88
CA MET A 400 8.77 -6.97 18.41
C MET A 400 9.19 -5.50 18.28
N ARG A 401 9.74 -5.16 17.15
CA ARG A 401 10.03 -3.78 16.74
C ARG A 401 9.48 -3.50 15.37
N SER A 402 9.09 -2.27 15.11
CA SER A 402 8.55 -1.87 13.85
C SER A 402 8.94 -0.45 13.48
N LEU A 403 8.71 -0.11 12.22
CA LEU A 403 8.97 1.22 11.69
C LEU A 403 7.95 1.53 10.59
N TYR A 404 7.52 2.79 10.49
CA TYR A 404 6.76 3.25 9.35
C TYR A 404 7.17 4.66 8.90
N LEU A 405 6.91 4.95 7.63
CA LEU A 405 7.18 6.26 7.04
C LEU A 405 5.92 7.13 7.06
N GLU A 406 6.08 8.42 7.34
CA GLU A 406 4.98 9.37 7.35
C GLU A 406 4.77 10.09 6.01
N GLY A 407 5.74 10.01 5.10
CA GLY A 407 5.67 10.62 3.78
C GLY A 407 4.88 9.80 2.77
N TYR A 408 4.60 10.40 1.64
CA TYR A 408 3.98 9.76 0.47
C TYR A 408 4.99 9.51 -0.65
N ASP A 409 6.25 9.86 -0.42
CA ASP A 409 7.30 9.67 -1.41
C ASP A 409 7.54 8.18 -1.71
N TYR A 410 7.97 7.90 -2.94
CA TYR A 410 8.47 6.58 -3.27
C TYR A 410 9.62 6.20 -2.34
N SER A 411 9.49 5.09 -1.67
CA SER A 411 10.46 4.62 -0.70
C SER A 411 10.89 3.17 -0.99
N ILE A 412 12.06 2.81 -0.50
CA ILE A 412 12.60 1.46 -0.62
C ILE A 412 13.14 1.03 0.73
N PHE A 413 12.70 -0.16 1.17
CA PHE A 413 13.25 -0.83 2.33
C PHE A 413 14.26 -1.87 1.86
N ASP A 414 15.54 -1.61 2.06
CA ASP A 414 16.62 -2.54 1.69
C ASP A 414 16.96 -3.45 2.87
N LEU A 415 16.47 -4.69 2.81
CA LEU A 415 16.68 -5.74 3.81
C LEU A 415 17.64 -6.82 3.29
N THR A 416 18.38 -6.55 2.22
CA THR A 416 19.25 -7.53 1.54
C THR A 416 20.45 -7.93 2.36
N LYS A 417 20.87 -7.09 3.29
CA LYS A 417 22.01 -7.39 4.17
C LYS A 417 21.52 -8.10 5.44
N PRO A 418 22.25 -9.10 5.91
CA PRO A 418 21.82 -9.90 7.09
C PRO A 418 21.90 -9.11 8.40
N ASP A 419 22.76 -8.11 8.46
CA ASP A 419 23.14 -7.37 9.67
C ASP A 419 22.57 -5.95 9.73
N ARG A 420 21.85 -5.51 8.70
CA ARG A 420 21.37 -4.13 8.62
C ARG A 420 20.11 -3.93 7.83
N VAL A 421 19.43 -2.84 8.16
CA VAL A 421 18.29 -2.29 7.40
C VAL A 421 18.61 -0.86 7.03
N GLN A 422 18.20 -0.44 5.85
CA GLN A 422 18.34 0.93 5.39
C GLN A 422 16.98 1.52 5.01
N ILE A 423 16.50 2.46 5.83
CA ILE A 423 15.17 3.05 5.70
C ILE A 423 15.05 4.41 6.38
N GLN A 424 13.76 4.87 6.41
CA GLN A 424 13.39 6.18 6.90
C GLN A 424 11.94 6.24 7.46
N GLY A 425 11.71 6.76 8.72
CA GLY A 425 10.37 6.91 9.29
C GLY A 425 10.27 6.96 10.82
N ARG A 426 9.12 6.54 11.40
CA ARG A 426 8.92 6.36 12.84
C ARG A 426 9.32 4.98 13.31
N ILE A 427 9.86 4.91 14.54
CA ILE A 427 10.21 3.66 15.19
C ILE A 427 9.16 3.37 16.24
N LEU A 428 8.63 2.13 16.22
CA LEU A 428 7.65 1.64 17.17
C LEU A 428 8.26 0.46 17.93
N GLN A 429 7.87 0.32 19.17
CA GLN A 429 8.14 -0.86 19.96
C GLN A 429 6.86 -1.33 20.64
N GLY A 430 6.63 -2.63 20.68
CA GLY A 430 5.55 -3.27 21.40
C GLY A 430 6.02 -4.55 22.06
N ASP A 431 5.22 -5.07 22.96
CA ASP A 431 5.49 -6.35 23.62
C ASP A 431 4.89 -7.53 22.84
N SER A 432 4.05 -7.22 21.85
CA SER A 432 3.42 -8.18 20.95
C SER A 432 3.18 -7.61 19.56
N PRO A 433 3.00 -8.45 18.53
CA PRO A 433 2.62 -7.97 17.19
C PRO A 433 1.27 -7.25 17.18
N THR A 434 0.32 -7.65 18.02
CA THR A 434 -0.99 -6.99 18.15
C THR A 434 -0.85 -5.58 18.69
N GLU A 435 0.04 -5.34 19.64
CA GLU A 435 0.36 -4.00 20.15
C GLU A 435 1.01 -3.12 19.08
N LEU A 436 1.92 -3.67 18.28
CA LEU A 436 2.55 -2.95 17.17
C LEU A 436 1.51 -2.48 16.14
N ILE A 437 0.56 -3.35 15.74
CA ILE A 437 -0.54 -2.98 14.82
C ILE A 437 -1.45 -1.94 15.47
N THR A 438 -1.82 -2.13 16.72
CA THR A 438 -2.70 -1.20 17.45
C THR A 438 -2.05 0.19 17.57
N SER A 439 -0.76 0.23 17.83
CA SER A 439 0.05 1.46 17.90
C SER A 439 0.16 2.14 16.52
N TYR A 440 0.45 1.37 15.48
CA TYR A 440 0.52 1.86 14.10
C TYR A 440 -0.83 2.42 13.63
N THR A 441 -1.90 1.64 13.75
CA THR A 441 -3.24 2.04 13.30
C THR A 441 -3.84 3.16 14.16
N GLY A 442 -3.44 3.28 15.43
CA GLY A 442 -3.76 4.43 16.27
C GLY A 442 -3.24 5.75 15.71
N SER A 443 -2.10 5.72 15.02
CA SER A 443 -1.51 6.91 14.37
C SER A 443 -2.03 7.14 12.96
N THR A 444 -2.19 6.09 12.17
CA THR A 444 -2.57 6.18 10.74
C THR A 444 -4.07 6.17 10.51
N GLY A 445 -4.85 5.65 11.45
CA GLY A 445 -6.30 5.57 11.42
C GLY A 445 -6.82 4.15 11.25
N ARG A 446 -8.08 3.96 11.58
CA ARG A 446 -8.80 2.68 11.60
C ARG A 446 -10.10 2.78 10.82
N PRO A 447 -10.62 1.66 10.26
CA PRO A 447 -11.90 1.67 9.60
C PRO A 447 -13.03 1.94 10.61
N PRO A 448 -14.18 2.44 10.15
CA PRO A 448 -15.37 2.52 10.98
C PRO A 448 -15.92 1.12 11.26
N VAL A 449 -16.80 1.02 12.26
CA VAL A 449 -17.65 -0.16 12.39
C VAL A 449 -18.55 -0.26 11.15
N LEU A 450 -18.55 -1.41 10.49
CA LEU A 450 -19.37 -1.64 9.31
C LEU A 450 -20.86 -1.74 9.68
N PRO A 451 -21.77 -1.21 8.86
CA PRO A 451 -23.19 -1.52 8.97
C PRO A 451 -23.43 -3.03 8.95
N ARG A 452 -24.29 -3.52 9.83
CA ARG A 452 -24.49 -4.98 10.01
C ARG A 452 -24.93 -5.70 8.75
N TRP A 453 -25.71 -5.05 7.90
CA TRP A 453 -26.21 -5.68 6.69
C TRP A 453 -25.13 -6.24 5.77
N ILE A 454 -23.95 -5.58 5.64
CA ILE A 454 -22.88 -6.06 4.73
C ILE A 454 -22.25 -7.36 5.22
N THR A 455 -22.35 -7.64 6.49
CA THR A 455 -21.78 -8.82 7.14
C THR A 455 -22.84 -9.89 7.51
N SER A 456 -24.11 -9.68 7.18
CA SER A 456 -25.21 -10.57 7.60
C SER A 456 -25.52 -11.71 6.63
N GLY A 457 -25.10 -11.61 5.37
CA GLY A 457 -25.33 -12.59 4.32
C GLY A 457 -24.37 -12.42 3.15
N ALA A 458 -24.51 -13.23 2.12
CA ALA A 458 -23.70 -13.14 0.93
C ALA A 458 -23.99 -11.84 0.14
N VAL A 459 -22.93 -11.24 -0.40
CA VAL A 459 -23.02 -10.20 -1.43
C VAL A 459 -22.85 -10.87 -2.79
N VAL A 460 -23.88 -10.82 -3.62
CA VAL A 460 -23.92 -11.50 -4.91
C VAL A 460 -23.54 -10.54 -6.02
N GLY A 461 -22.35 -10.72 -6.61
CA GLY A 461 -21.90 -9.94 -7.77
C GLY A 461 -22.55 -10.46 -9.05
N MET A 462 -23.23 -9.59 -9.76
CA MET A 462 -24.00 -9.91 -10.97
C MET A 462 -23.71 -8.93 -12.11
N GLN A 463 -23.87 -9.43 -13.33
CA GLN A 463 -23.95 -8.70 -14.59
C GLN A 463 -25.15 -9.21 -15.40
N GLY A 464 -25.52 -8.49 -16.46
CA GLY A 464 -26.51 -8.99 -17.44
C GLY A 464 -27.92 -8.46 -17.29
N GLY A 465 -28.10 -7.38 -16.51
CA GLY A 465 -29.34 -6.61 -16.45
C GLY A 465 -30.41 -7.19 -15.53
N THR A 466 -31.56 -6.52 -15.49
CA THR A 466 -32.67 -6.79 -14.56
C THR A 466 -33.13 -8.24 -14.56
N ASP A 467 -33.34 -8.84 -15.76
CA ASP A 467 -33.86 -10.20 -15.85
C ASP A 467 -32.89 -11.26 -15.33
N ALA A 468 -31.58 -11.05 -15.52
CA ALA A 468 -30.55 -11.94 -14.99
C ALA A 468 -30.56 -11.91 -13.46
N VAL A 469 -30.60 -10.73 -12.86
CA VAL A 469 -30.67 -10.54 -11.41
C VAL A 469 -31.91 -11.22 -10.83
N ARG A 470 -33.10 -10.99 -11.42
CA ARG A 470 -34.36 -11.60 -10.92
C ARG A 470 -34.34 -13.12 -10.99
N ARG A 471 -33.81 -13.71 -12.07
CA ARG A 471 -33.66 -15.18 -12.17
C ARG A 471 -32.78 -15.75 -11.08
N VAL A 472 -31.61 -15.16 -10.86
CA VAL A 472 -30.67 -15.62 -9.86
C VAL A 472 -31.24 -15.41 -8.45
N TRP A 473 -31.91 -14.29 -8.20
CA TRP A 473 -32.55 -14.04 -6.92
C TRP A 473 -33.61 -15.11 -6.59
N SER A 474 -34.47 -15.48 -7.54
CA SER A 474 -35.44 -16.57 -7.32
C SER A 474 -34.75 -17.88 -6.96
N GLN A 475 -33.67 -18.26 -7.67
CA GLN A 475 -32.91 -19.48 -7.37
C GLN A 475 -32.29 -19.45 -5.96
N LEU A 476 -31.80 -18.30 -5.51
CA LEU A 476 -31.23 -18.15 -4.18
C LEU A 476 -32.30 -18.28 -3.07
N GLN A 477 -33.50 -17.72 -3.31
CA GLN A 477 -34.64 -17.86 -2.41
C GLN A 477 -35.09 -19.30 -2.31
N ASP A 478 -35.20 -20.04 -3.44
CA ASP A 478 -35.59 -21.45 -3.47
C ASP A 478 -34.60 -22.35 -2.68
N HIS A 479 -33.34 -21.95 -2.56
CA HIS A 479 -32.29 -22.65 -1.80
C HIS A 479 -32.06 -22.09 -0.39
N GLY A 480 -32.84 -21.12 0.05
CA GLY A 480 -32.74 -20.51 1.38
C GLY A 480 -31.38 -19.90 1.65
N VAL A 481 -30.78 -19.27 0.63
CA VAL A 481 -29.46 -18.64 0.76
C VAL A 481 -29.61 -17.31 1.51
N PRO A 482 -28.86 -17.07 2.59
CA PRO A 482 -28.83 -15.77 3.25
C PRO A 482 -28.06 -14.75 2.35
N VAL A 483 -28.81 -13.86 1.70
CA VAL A 483 -28.27 -12.81 0.82
C VAL A 483 -28.46 -11.46 1.46
N SER A 484 -27.41 -10.67 1.60
CA SER A 484 -27.46 -9.29 2.10
C SER A 484 -27.58 -8.27 0.99
N ALA A 485 -26.92 -8.49 -0.16
CA ALA A 485 -26.95 -7.55 -1.28
C ALA A 485 -26.71 -8.21 -2.63
N PHE A 486 -27.19 -7.57 -3.68
CA PHE A 486 -26.68 -7.72 -5.04
C PHE A 486 -25.75 -6.55 -5.36
N TRP A 487 -24.54 -6.86 -5.83
CA TRP A 487 -23.60 -5.91 -6.37
C TRP A 487 -23.63 -5.97 -7.91
N LEU A 488 -24.13 -4.91 -8.51
CA LEU A 488 -24.40 -4.83 -9.95
C LEU A 488 -23.29 -4.03 -10.62
N GLN A 489 -22.30 -4.73 -11.19
CA GLN A 489 -21.10 -4.10 -11.76
C GLN A 489 -21.41 -3.32 -13.04
N ASP A 490 -22.25 -3.87 -13.91
CA ASP A 490 -22.53 -3.34 -15.24
C ASP A 490 -23.79 -2.44 -15.30
N TRP A 491 -24.19 -1.85 -14.18
CA TRP A 491 -25.34 -0.97 -14.08
C TRP A 491 -25.30 0.23 -15.04
N VAL A 492 -24.10 0.66 -15.41
CA VAL A 492 -23.84 1.75 -16.38
C VAL A 492 -23.92 1.29 -17.85
N GLY A 493 -24.23 0.01 -18.10
CA GLY A 493 -24.19 -0.58 -19.42
C GLY A 493 -22.77 -0.93 -19.89
N GLN A 494 -22.72 -1.64 -21.01
CA GLN A 494 -21.49 -2.15 -21.59
C GLN A 494 -21.33 -1.73 -23.05
N ARG A 495 -20.10 -1.44 -23.46
CA ARG A 495 -19.71 -1.28 -24.86
C ARG A 495 -18.93 -2.49 -25.35
N LYS A 496 -19.10 -2.84 -26.63
CA LYS A 496 -18.31 -3.88 -27.29
C LYS A 496 -16.99 -3.29 -27.79
N THR A 497 -15.90 -3.89 -27.43
CA THR A 497 -14.56 -3.49 -27.86
C THR A 497 -13.84 -4.67 -28.52
N ALA A 498 -12.67 -4.43 -29.11
CA ALA A 498 -11.85 -5.47 -29.72
C ALA A 498 -11.41 -6.58 -28.73
N ILE A 499 -11.46 -6.29 -27.44
CA ILE A 499 -11.04 -7.23 -26.36
C ILE A 499 -12.21 -7.75 -25.52
N GLY A 500 -13.46 -7.48 -25.89
CA GLY A 500 -14.68 -7.91 -25.22
C GLY A 500 -15.58 -6.77 -24.77
N SER A 501 -16.56 -7.09 -23.93
CA SER A 501 -17.45 -6.08 -23.33
C SER A 501 -16.73 -5.34 -22.21
N GLN A 502 -16.88 -4.03 -22.18
CA GLN A 502 -16.33 -3.16 -21.16
C GLN A 502 -17.37 -2.13 -20.73
N LEU A 503 -17.32 -1.73 -19.44
CA LEU A 503 -18.24 -0.76 -18.87
C LEU A 503 -18.11 0.63 -19.52
N TRP A 504 -19.22 1.33 -19.58
CA TRP A 504 -19.22 2.77 -19.81
C TRP A 504 -18.86 3.48 -18.49
N TRP A 505 -17.72 4.14 -18.42
CA TRP A 505 -17.36 4.93 -17.24
C TRP A 505 -18.01 6.30 -17.27
N ASN A 506 -19.33 6.29 -17.09
CA ASN A 506 -20.23 7.43 -17.03
C ASN A 506 -21.35 7.08 -16.03
N TRP A 507 -21.16 7.46 -14.79
CA TRP A 507 -21.83 6.95 -13.60
C TRP A 507 -23.32 7.31 -13.55
N GLU A 508 -24.08 6.76 -14.47
CA GLU A 508 -25.54 6.79 -14.54
C GLU A 508 -26.10 5.43 -14.99
N VAL A 509 -27.30 5.09 -14.53
CA VAL A 509 -27.92 3.82 -14.91
C VAL A 509 -28.18 3.75 -16.42
N ASP A 510 -27.94 2.59 -17.00
CA ASP A 510 -28.32 2.26 -18.36
C ASP A 510 -29.71 1.64 -18.36
N ASP A 511 -30.73 2.44 -18.66
CA ASP A 511 -32.13 2.04 -18.60
C ASP A 511 -32.50 0.94 -19.61
N ASP A 512 -31.75 0.79 -20.71
CA ASP A 512 -31.97 -0.29 -21.70
C ASP A 512 -31.44 -1.63 -21.12
N HIS A 513 -30.32 -1.58 -20.38
CA HIS A 513 -29.72 -2.76 -19.79
C HIS A 513 -30.37 -3.15 -18.47
N TYR A 514 -30.71 -2.18 -17.63
CA TYR A 514 -31.43 -2.36 -16.36
C TYR A 514 -32.83 -1.76 -16.44
N ALA A 515 -33.65 -2.27 -17.37
CA ALA A 515 -35.05 -1.86 -17.49
C ALA A 515 -35.80 -2.01 -16.16
N GLY A 516 -36.50 -0.96 -15.73
CA GLY A 516 -37.22 -0.92 -14.45
C GLY A 516 -36.28 -0.89 -13.23
N TRP A 517 -35.15 -0.21 -13.32
CA TRP A 517 -34.12 -0.08 -12.28
C TRP A 517 -34.69 0.19 -10.87
N LYS A 518 -35.52 1.21 -10.76
CA LYS A 518 -36.13 1.58 -9.46
C LYS A 518 -37.05 0.50 -8.89
N ASP A 519 -37.74 -0.23 -9.77
CA ASP A 519 -38.61 -1.33 -9.39
C ASP A 519 -37.78 -2.53 -8.91
N LEU A 520 -36.67 -2.82 -9.60
CA LEU A 520 -35.74 -3.87 -9.19
C LEU A 520 -35.19 -3.59 -7.78
N ILE A 521 -34.68 -2.37 -7.54
CA ILE A 521 -34.15 -1.98 -6.21
C ILE A 521 -35.22 -2.10 -5.13
N ARG A 522 -36.43 -1.62 -5.42
CA ARG A 522 -37.55 -1.67 -4.47
C ARG A 522 -37.95 -3.12 -4.12
N ASP A 523 -37.99 -4.00 -5.13
CA ASP A 523 -38.38 -5.40 -4.94
C ASP A 523 -37.29 -6.16 -4.15
N LEU A 524 -36.01 -5.96 -4.46
CA LEU A 524 -34.91 -6.50 -3.68
C LEU A 524 -34.99 -6.05 -2.22
N ARG A 525 -35.19 -4.74 -2.00
CA ARG A 525 -35.29 -4.17 -0.64
C ARG A 525 -36.48 -4.72 0.16
N ARG A 526 -37.62 -4.96 -0.49
CA ARG A 526 -38.79 -5.64 0.13
C ARG A 526 -38.46 -7.07 0.55
N GLY A 527 -37.58 -7.74 -0.17
CA GLY A 527 -37.03 -9.05 0.17
C GLY A 527 -35.89 -9.03 1.20
N GLY A 528 -35.60 -7.86 1.80
CA GLY A 528 -34.50 -7.70 2.74
C GLY A 528 -33.11 -7.65 2.12
N VAL A 529 -33.02 -7.51 0.79
CA VAL A 529 -31.78 -7.52 0.02
C VAL A 529 -31.47 -6.11 -0.48
N ARG A 530 -30.22 -5.66 -0.30
CA ARG A 530 -29.76 -4.34 -0.73
C ARG A 530 -29.18 -4.37 -2.13
N THR A 531 -29.03 -3.20 -2.74
CA THR A 531 -28.37 -3.05 -4.04
C THR A 531 -27.08 -2.27 -3.88
N MET A 532 -26.03 -2.76 -4.48
CA MET A 532 -24.73 -2.09 -4.60
C MET A 532 -24.36 -1.91 -6.07
N THR A 533 -23.59 -0.88 -6.36
CA THR A 533 -23.13 -0.53 -7.70
C THR A 533 -21.61 -0.53 -7.82
N TYR A 534 -21.08 0.03 -8.90
CA TYR A 534 -19.67 0.20 -9.20
C TYR A 534 -19.40 1.63 -9.64
N CYS A 535 -18.31 2.22 -9.19
CA CYS A 535 -17.75 3.45 -9.74
C CYS A 535 -16.23 3.48 -9.59
N ASN A 536 -15.57 4.40 -10.30
CA ASN A 536 -14.15 4.68 -10.16
C ASN A 536 -13.87 6.17 -10.42
N PRO A 537 -12.67 6.69 -10.14
CA PRO A 537 -12.38 8.11 -10.29
C PRO A 537 -12.11 8.57 -11.73
N CYS A 538 -12.35 7.70 -12.71
CA CYS A 538 -12.12 8.00 -14.11
C CYS A 538 -13.41 8.19 -14.89
N LEU A 539 -13.35 8.99 -15.95
CA LEU A 539 -14.46 9.29 -16.85
C LEU A 539 -14.04 9.06 -18.29
N VAL A 540 -15.02 8.73 -19.14
CA VAL A 540 -14.80 8.55 -20.57
C VAL A 540 -15.78 9.39 -21.38
N PRO A 541 -15.40 9.86 -22.57
CA PRO A 541 -16.36 10.42 -23.52
C PRO A 541 -17.40 9.37 -23.92
N VAL A 542 -18.69 9.72 -23.79
CA VAL A 542 -19.82 8.80 -24.07
C VAL A 542 -20.69 9.24 -25.26
N ARG A 543 -20.11 9.97 -26.22
CA ARG A 543 -20.81 10.47 -27.39
C ARG A 543 -21.45 9.36 -28.23
N GLU A 544 -20.91 8.15 -28.17
CA GLU A 544 -21.38 6.96 -28.88
C GLU A 544 -22.48 6.18 -28.12
N LYS A 545 -22.73 6.52 -26.86
CA LYS A 545 -23.76 5.89 -26.03
C LYS A 545 -25.11 6.56 -26.30
N GLY A 546 -25.98 5.90 -27.06
CA GLY A 546 -27.23 6.47 -27.57
C GLY A 546 -28.24 6.87 -26.47
N ASN A 547 -28.16 6.27 -25.28
CA ASN A 547 -29.08 6.53 -24.17
C ASN A 547 -28.40 7.30 -23.00
N ALA A 548 -27.23 7.93 -23.23
CA ALA A 548 -26.60 8.77 -22.22
C ALA A 548 -27.43 10.04 -21.96
N ARG A 549 -27.81 10.27 -20.70
CA ARG A 549 -28.55 11.48 -20.28
C ARG A 549 -27.59 12.60 -19.87
N ARG A 550 -26.43 12.23 -19.36
CA ARG A 550 -25.36 13.15 -18.95
C ARG A 550 -24.06 12.74 -19.63
N HIS A 551 -23.24 13.73 -19.91
CA HIS A 551 -21.91 13.56 -20.48
C HIS A 551 -20.86 13.95 -19.43
N LEU A 552 -20.68 13.10 -18.41
CA LEU A 552 -19.89 13.41 -17.21
C LEU A 552 -18.44 13.81 -17.50
N TYR A 553 -17.82 13.25 -18.54
CA TYR A 553 -16.48 13.66 -18.97
C TYR A 553 -16.47 15.11 -19.47
N GLU A 554 -17.45 15.49 -20.30
CA GLU A 554 -17.51 16.85 -20.85
C GLU A 554 -17.84 17.86 -19.74
N GLU A 555 -18.76 17.52 -18.83
CA GLU A 555 -19.06 18.32 -17.64
C GLU A 555 -17.82 18.56 -16.78
N ALA A 556 -17.07 17.49 -16.46
CA ALA A 556 -15.86 17.57 -15.64
C ALA A 556 -14.73 18.35 -16.35
N LYS A 557 -14.67 18.25 -17.69
CA LYS A 557 -13.73 19.04 -18.50
C LYS A 557 -14.05 20.53 -18.47
N GLU A 558 -15.33 20.88 -18.64
CA GLU A 558 -15.80 22.29 -18.59
C GLU A 558 -15.58 22.92 -17.21
N LEU A 559 -15.83 22.16 -16.14
CA LEU A 559 -15.54 22.56 -14.76
C LEU A 559 -14.03 22.62 -14.43
N GLY A 560 -13.18 22.02 -15.26
CA GLY A 560 -11.74 22.02 -15.04
C GLY A 560 -11.29 21.16 -13.85
N ILE A 561 -12.06 20.14 -13.49
CA ILE A 561 -11.86 19.26 -12.33
C ILE A 561 -11.14 17.95 -12.66
N LEU A 562 -10.63 17.80 -13.86
CA LEU A 562 -9.83 16.66 -14.30
C LEU A 562 -8.34 16.91 -14.04
N VAL A 563 -7.61 15.83 -13.79
CA VAL A 563 -6.13 15.83 -13.80
C VAL A 563 -5.65 16.32 -15.16
N ARG A 564 -4.63 17.18 -15.19
CA ARG A 564 -4.13 17.84 -16.40
C ARG A 564 -2.74 17.38 -16.79
N ASP A 565 -2.47 17.43 -18.08
CA ASP A 565 -1.13 17.22 -18.66
C ASP A 565 -0.27 18.49 -18.61
N GLU A 566 0.95 18.43 -19.18
CA GLU A 566 1.87 19.57 -19.25
C GLU A 566 1.30 20.75 -20.05
N ALA A 567 0.43 20.49 -21.04
CA ALA A 567 -0.22 21.53 -21.83
C ALA A 567 -1.42 22.17 -21.10
N GLY A 568 -1.84 21.61 -19.97
CA GLY A 568 -3.01 22.08 -19.22
C GLY A 568 -4.33 21.49 -19.70
N GLU A 569 -4.29 20.56 -20.67
CA GLU A 569 -5.45 19.81 -21.14
C GLU A 569 -5.74 18.62 -20.21
N PRO A 570 -6.96 18.03 -20.24
CA PRO A 570 -7.25 16.81 -19.51
C PRO A 570 -6.25 15.70 -19.84
N TYR A 571 -5.65 15.10 -18.83
CA TYR A 571 -4.68 14.03 -19.01
C TYR A 571 -5.40 12.74 -19.45
N MET A 572 -5.28 12.42 -20.75
CA MET A 572 -5.90 11.22 -21.30
C MET A 572 -4.97 10.02 -21.16
N MET A 573 -5.36 9.10 -20.30
CA MET A 573 -4.60 7.88 -20.00
C MET A 573 -5.12 6.71 -20.83
N PRO A 574 -4.26 5.92 -21.48
CA PRO A 574 -4.71 4.75 -22.21
C PRO A 574 -5.19 3.67 -21.23
N ASN A 575 -6.44 3.28 -21.35
CA ASN A 575 -6.95 2.03 -20.80
C ASN A 575 -6.94 0.95 -21.88
N THR A 576 -7.41 -0.25 -21.57
CA THR A 576 -7.25 -1.42 -22.44
C THR A 576 -7.71 -1.20 -23.90
N ALA A 577 -8.83 -0.53 -24.11
CA ALA A 577 -9.40 -0.29 -25.45
C ALA A 577 -9.86 1.16 -25.71
N PHE A 578 -9.71 2.04 -24.76
CA PHE A 578 -10.13 3.43 -24.80
C PHE A 578 -9.29 4.28 -23.85
N ASP A 579 -9.30 5.58 -24.05
CA ASP A 579 -8.62 6.53 -23.18
C ASP A 579 -9.59 7.04 -22.10
N VAL A 580 -9.06 7.32 -20.91
CA VAL A 580 -9.81 7.79 -19.74
C VAL A 580 -9.16 9.04 -19.18
N ALA A 581 -9.94 9.90 -18.55
CA ALA A 581 -9.45 11.02 -17.76
C ALA A 581 -9.81 10.82 -16.28
N MET A 582 -8.87 11.15 -15.40
CA MET A 582 -9.01 10.99 -13.95
C MET A 582 -9.44 12.30 -13.31
N LEU A 583 -10.32 12.23 -12.29
CA LEU A 583 -10.71 13.38 -11.48
C LEU A 583 -9.54 13.84 -10.59
N ASP A 584 -9.39 15.14 -10.44
CA ASP A 584 -8.37 15.72 -9.56
C ASP A 584 -8.95 16.02 -8.17
N PHE A 585 -8.87 15.05 -7.26
CA PHE A 585 -9.37 15.22 -5.89
C PHE A 585 -8.47 16.10 -5.00
N THR A 586 -7.44 16.73 -5.55
CA THR A 586 -6.79 17.87 -4.90
C THR A 586 -7.58 19.17 -5.12
N ASN A 587 -8.56 19.14 -6.04
CA ASN A 587 -9.52 20.19 -6.29
C ASN A 587 -10.80 19.93 -5.45
N PRO A 588 -11.17 20.82 -4.53
CA PRO A 588 -12.39 20.68 -3.73
C PRO A 588 -13.68 20.62 -4.57
N GLU A 589 -13.70 21.25 -5.75
CA GLU A 589 -14.84 21.23 -6.66
C GLU A 589 -15.06 19.83 -7.25
N ALA A 590 -13.98 19.10 -7.59
CA ALA A 590 -14.06 17.70 -8.00
C ALA A 590 -14.69 16.82 -6.92
N THR A 591 -14.31 17.04 -5.66
CA THR A 591 -14.88 16.33 -4.51
C THR A 591 -16.38 16.61 -4.38
N ALA A 592 -16.79 17.86 -4.41
CA ALA A 592 -18.19 18.26 -4.28
C ALA A 592 -19.03 17.72 -5.45
N TRP A 593 -18.51 17.81 -6.67
CA TRP A 593 -19.20 17.32 -7.87
C TRP A 593 -19.41 15.80 -7.84
N PHE A 594 -18.38 15.04 -7.46
CA PHE A 594 -18.47 13.58 -7.38
C PHE A 594 -19.40 13.11 -6.25
N LYS A 595 -19.40 13.79 -5.10
CA LYS A 595 -20.41 13.56 -4.04
C LYS A 595 -21.85 13.73 -4.56
N GLY A 596 -22.09 14.62 -5.52
CA GLY A 596 -23.37 14.75 -6.19
C GLY A 596 -23.77 13.52 -7.00
N ILE A 597 -22.81 12.85 -7.65
CA ILE A 597 -23.03 11.58 -8.36
C ILE A 597 -23.38 10.46 -7.37
N LEU A 598 -22.62 10.33 -6.29
CA LEU A 598 -22.89 9.37 -5.22
C LEU A 598 -24.28 9.61 -4.60
N GLY A 599 -24.65 10.91 -4.45
CA GLY A 599 -25.97 11.31 -3.99
C GLY A 599 -27.09 10.80 -4.88
N GLY A 600 -26.97 10.97 -6.19
CA GLY A 600 -27.95 10.42 -7.14
C GLY A 600 -28.11 8.91 -7.05
N MET A 601 -27.03 8.17 -6.88
CA MET A 601 -27.10 6.72 -6.66
C MET A 601 -27.85 6.37 -5.36
N ALA A 602 -27.52 7.03 -4.27
CA ALA A 602 -28.15 6.78 -2.96
C ALA A 602 -29.62 7.16 -2.95
N GLU A 603 -30.03 8.24 -3.62
CA GLU A 603 -31.44 8.66 -3.79
C GLU A 603 -32.25 7.63 -4.57
N GLU A 604 -31.61 6.91 -5.50
CA GLU A 604 -32.25 5.80 -6.23
C GLU A 604 -32.39 4.52 -5.38
N GLY A 605 -31.83 4.49 -4.17
CA GLY A 605 -31.92 3.38 -3.21
C GLY A 605 -30.69 2.46 -3.20
N VAL A 606 -29.59 2.84 -3.87
CA VAL A 606 -28.30 2.13 -3.79
C VAL A 606 -27.76 2.26 -2.36
N SER A 607 -27.37 1.15 -1.76
CA SER A 607 -26.87 1.07 -0.38
C SER A 607 -25.36 0.98 -0.28
N GLY A 608 -24.65 0.94 -1.39
CA GLY A 608 -23.20 0.89 -1.40
C GLY A 608 -22.60 0.67 -2.79
N TRP A 609 -21.29 0.69 -2.89
CA TRP A 609 -20.60 0.53 -4.18
C TRP A 609 -19.17 0.02 -4.03
N MET A 610 -18.65 -0.56 -5.09
CA MET A 610 -17.22 -0.75 -5.29
C MET A 610 -16.64 0.59 -5.76
N ALA A 611 -15.70 1.14 -5.03
CA ALA A 611 -14.92 2.33 -5.38
C ALA A 611 -13.56 1.88 -5.93
N ASP A 612 -13.56 1.50 -7.21
CA ASP A 612 -12.44 0.86 -7.89
C ASP A 612 -11.35 1.86 -8.30
N PHE A 613 -10.18 1.35 -8.70
CA PHE A 613 -9.00 2.13 -9.09
C PHE A 613 -8.45 3.05 -7.96
N GLY A 614 -7.70 4.09 -8.35
CA GLY A 614 -7.06 5.05 -7.47
C GLY A 614 -5.53 4.96 -7.50
N GLU A 615 -4.95 3.91 -8.11
CA GLU A 615 -3.51 3.67 -8.21
C GLU A 615 -2.85 4.28 -9.44
N GLY A 616 -3.64 4.83 -10.38
CA GLY A 616 -3.17 5.19 -11.72
C GLY A 616 -2.82 6.66 -11.93
N LEU A 617 -2.64 7.48 -10.87
CA LEU A 617 -2.28 8.90 -11.06
C LEU A 617 -0.93 9.03 -11.79
N PRO A 618 -0.87 9.72 -12.95
CA PRO A 618 0.39 9.89 -13.67
C PRO A 618 1.44 10.67 -12.89
N LEU A 619 2.70 10.25 -12.98
CA LEU A 619 3.82 10.85 -12.25
C LEU A 619 4.27 12.22 -12.79
N ASP A 620 3.74 12.63 -13.95
CA ASP A 620 3.99 13.93 -14.59
C ASP A 620 2.73 14.80 -14.69
N ALA A 621 1.67 14.41 -13.96
CA ALA A 621 0.42 15.13 -13.93
C ALA A 621 0.55 16.55 -13.36
N ARG A 622 -0.33 17.44 -13.78
CA ARG A 622 -0.54 18.74 -13.14
C ARG A 622 -1.81 18.71 -12.32
N LEU A 623 -1.65 18.95 -11.04
CA LEU A 623 -2.72 18.93 -10.07
C LEU A 623 -3.15 20.36 -9.67
N HIS A 624 -4.40 20.52 -9.32
CA HIS A 624 -4.98 21.78 -8.84
C HIS A 624 -4.22 22.34 -7.63
N SER A 625 -3.83 21.47 -6.69
CA SER A 625 -3.06 21.87 -5.50
C SER A 625 -1.66 22.38 -5.83
N GLY A 626 -1.12 22.07 -7.01
CA GLY A 626 0.27 22.35 -7.38
C GLY A 626 1.29 21.53 -6.59
N GLU A 627 0.87 20.46 -5.91
CA GLU A 627 1.78 19.53 -5.26
C GLU A 627 2.54 18.67 -6.28
N ASP A 628 3.65 18.09 -5.84
CA ASP A 628 4.44 17.17 -6.66
C ASP A 628 3.61 15.92 -6.99
N PRO A 629 3.37 15.62 -8.28
CA PRO A 629 2.56 14.47 -8.67
C PRO A 629 3.15 13.13 -8.23
N VAL A 630 4.45 13.04 -8.00
CA VAL A 630 5.10 11.83 -7.50
C VAL A 630 4.69 11.55 -6.05
N ALA A 631 4.65 12.57 -5.20
CA ALA A 631 4.15 12.45 -3.83
C ALA A 631 2.63 12.24 -3.83
N ALA A 632 1.90 12.96 -4.70
CA ALA A 632 0.46 12.83 -4.83
C ALA A 632 0.03 11.43 -5.32
N HIS A 633 0.87 10.74 -6.09
CA HIS A 633 0.58 9.42 -6.63
C HIS A 633 0.24 8.40 -5.53
N ASN A 634 1.10 8.24 -4.53
CA ASN A 634 0.84 7.34 -3.40
C ASN A 634 -0.29 7.84 -2.48
N ARG A 635 -0.57 9.15 -2.49
CA ARG A 635 -1.64 9.76 -1.69
C ARG A 635 -3.02 9.67 -2.36
N TYR A 636 -3.07 9.54 -3.68
CA TYR A 636 -4.32 9.61 -4.42
C TYR A 636 -5.35 8.55 -4.00
N PRO A 637 -5.00 7.29 -3.71
CA PRO A 637 -5.95 6.32 -3.15
C PRO A 637 -6.62 6.79 -1.86
N GLU A 638 -5.89 7.52 -1.00
CA GLU A 638 -6.45 8.06 0.24
C GLU A 638 -7.43 9.21 -0.04
N LEU A 639 -7.13 10.07 -1.03
CA LEU A 639 -8.05 11.13 -1.47
C LEU A 639 -9.32 10.52 -2.05
N TRP A 640 -9.19 9.48 -2.86
CA TRP A 640 -10.31 8.74 -3.42
C TRP A 640 -11.19 8.09 -2.33
N ALA A 641 -10.59 7.35 -1.41
CA ALA A 641 -11.31 6.75 -0.28
C ALA A 641 -11.98 7.83 0.60
N ARG A 642 -11.31 8.96 0.81
CA ARG A 642 -11.83 10.08 1.60
C ARG A 642 -13.10 10.69 1.02
N VAL A 643 -13.17 10.92 -0.30
CA VAL A 643 -14.38 11.45 -0.97
C VAL A 643 -15.57 10.53 -0.71
N ASN A 644 -15.38 9.22 -0.87
CA ASN A 644 -16.41 8.22 -0.65
C ASN A 644 -16.84 8.17 0.83
N ARG A 645 -15.88 8.25 1.75
CA ARG A 645 -16.16 8.21 3.18
C ARG A 645 -16.88 9.47 3.67
N GLU A 646 -16.43 10.64 3.30
CA GLU A 646 -17.07 11.89 3.66
C GLU A 646 -18.53 11.93 3.16
N PHE A 647 -18.78 11.44 1.93
CA PHE A 647 -20.13 11.33 1.43
C PHE A 647 -20.99 10.37 2.28
N ALA A 648 -20.48 9.18 2.59
CA ALA A 648 -21.21 8.20 3.39
C ALA A 648 -21.55 8.74 4.79
N ASP A 649 -20.62 9.47 5.43
CA ASP A 649 -20.84 10.10 6.73
C ASP A 649 -21.86 11.26 6.65
N GLU A 650 -21.78 12.11 5.61
CA GLU A 650 -22.74 13.18 5.35
C GLU A 650 -24.14 12.62 5.08
N TRP A 651 -24.25 11.55 4.30
CA TRP A 651 -25.52 10.86 4.03
C TRP A 651 -26.16 10.36 5.32
N LYS A 652 -25.38 9.69 6.16
CA LYS A 652 -25.82 9.20 7.47
C LYS A 652 -26.30 10.35 8.37
N ALA A 653 -25.60 11.48 8.38
CA ALA A 653 -25.97 12.66 9.16
C ALA A 653 -27.30 13.29 8.66
N ARG A 654 -27.49 13.39 7.33
CA ARG A 654 -28.75 13.90 6.74
C ARG A 654 -29.94 13.02 7.07
N SER A 655 -29.78 11.70 6.98
CA SER A 655 -30.84 10.74 7.33
C SER A 655 -31.32 10.88 8.78
N LYS A 656 -30.40 11.18 9.69
CA LYS A 656 -30.71 11.45 11.11
C LYS A 656 -31.42 12.79 11.33
N SER A 657 -31.09 13.83 10.57
CA SER A 657 -31.63 15.18 10.76
C SER A 657 -32.99 15.39 10.08
N SER A 658 -33.33 14.63 9.06
CA SER A 658 -34.57 14.80 8.26
C SER A 658 -35.85 14.32 8.92
N GLY A 659 -35.87 14.01 10.24
CA GLY A 659 -37.08 13.88 11.06
C GLY A 659 -38.01 12.71 10.72
N HIS A 660 -37.60 11.76 9.91
CA HIS A 660 -38.35 10.50 9.73
C HIS A 660 -38.29 9.58 10.98
N ALA A 661 -37.68 10.11 12.07
CA ALA A 661 -37.55 9.46 13.38
C ALA A 661 -38.82 9.45 14.25
N HIS A 662 -39.98 9.88 13.75
CA HIS A 662 -41.17 10.02 14.54
C HIS A 662 -42.14 8.83 14.51
N ALA A 663 -41.72 7.70 14.00
CA ALA A 663 -42.57 6.51 14.11
C ALA A 663 -41.72 5.28 14.47
N HIS A 664 -41.44 5.09 15.74
CA HIS A 664 -41.15 3.80 16.42
C HIS A 664 -39.94 3.84 17.35
N ALA A 665 -40.19 3.46 18.59
CA ALA A 665 -39.19 3.22 19.64
C ALA A 665 -38.26 2.00 19.38
N HIS A 666 -38.29 1.46 18.16
CA HIS A 666 -37.35 0.45 17.63
C HIS A 666 -36.24 1.03 16.75
N ALA A 667 -36.18 2.34 16.57
CA ALA A 667 -35.31 3.02 15.58
C ALA A 667 -33.78 2.94 15.87
N ALA A 668 -33.39 2.78 17.14
CA ALA A 668 -31.96 2.74 17.47
C ALA A 668 -31.25 1.47 16.94
N ALA A 669 -31.95 0.35 16.82
CA ALA A 669 -31.41 -0.88 16.23
C ALA A 669 -31.46 -0.85 14.69
N GLN A 670 -32.38 -0.07 14.09
CA GLN A 670 -32.48 0.09 12.64
C GLN A 670 -31.44 1.07 12.08
N ASP A 671 -30.99 2.07 12.85
CA ASP A 671 -29.97 3.04 12.45
C ASP A 671 -28.59 2.41 12.20
N GLU A 672 -28.24 1.32 12.89
CA GLU A 672 -27.03 0.55 12.63
C GLU A 672 -27.15 -0.32 11.36
N GLU A 673 -28.35 -0.60 10.89
CA GLU A 673 -28.62 -1.37 9.68
C GLU A 673 -28.65 -0.53 8.40
N GLU A 674 -28.78 0.79 8.45
CA GLU A 674 -29.06 1.64 7.27
C GLU A 674 -27.84 2.37 6.67
N GLY A 675 -26.64 2.22 7.18
CA GLY A 675 -25.44 2.91 6.66
C GLY A 675 -25.06 2.47 5.24
N LEU A 676 -24.53 3.43 4.44
CA LEU A 676 -23.90 3.15 3.16
C LEU A 676 -22.56 2.42 3.36
N VAL A 677 -22.20 1.53 2.42
CA VAL A 677 -20.91 0.82 2.44
C VAL A 677 -20.21 0.95 1.10
N PHE A 678 -18.94 1.26 1.14
CA PHE A 678 -18.07 1.15 -0.04
C PHE A 678 -16.80 0.38 0.28
N PHE A 679 -16.17 -0.19 -0.75
CA PHE A 679 -14.91 -0.89 -0.63
C PHE A 679 -13.96 -0.47 -1.75
N VAL A 680 -12.67 -0.44 -1.42
CA VAL A 680 -11.59 0.04 -2.29
C VAL A 680 -10.54 -1.04 -2.51
N ARG A 681 -9.79 -0.98 -3.64
CA ARG A 681 -8.61 -1.83 -3.84
C ARG A 681 -7.30 -1.08 -3.56
N ALA A 682 -7.22 0.16 -3.98
CA ALA A 682 -6.02 0.95 -3.82
C ALA A 682 -5.92 1.57 -2.43
N GLY A 683 -4.73 1.56 -1.87
CA GLY A 683 -4.48 2.11 -0.55
C GLY A 683 -3.02 2.48 -0.31
N PHE A 684 -2.81 3.28 0.70
CA PHE A 684 -1.50 3.63 1.23
C PHE A 684 -1.58 3.72 2.76
N ARG A 685 -0.72 4.46 3.39
CA ARG A 685 -0.53 4.56 4.83
C ARG A 685 -1.78 4.85 5.67
N GLU A 686 -2.59 5.83 5.26
CA GLU A 686 -3.78 6.28 6.02
C GLU A 686 -5.11 5.79 5.41
N SER A 687 -5.06 4.91 4.43
CA SER A 687 -6.26 4.48 3.73
C SER A 687 -7.29 3.82 4.64
N SER A 688 -6.88 3.08 5.67
CA SER A 688 -7.81 2.48 6.65
C SER A 688 -8.58 3.51 7.47
N ARG A 689 -8.13 4.76 7.56
CA ARG A 689 -8.89 5.88 8.16
C ARG A 689 -10.14 6.21 7.34
N TRP A 690 -10.00 6.12 6.02
CA TRP A 690 -11.00 6.59 5.06
C TRP A 690 -11.81 5.45 4.45
N ALA A 691 -11.15 4.35 4.08
CA ALA A 691 -11.82 3.18 3.54
C ALA A 691 -12.63 2.45 4.62
N MET A 692 -13.82 2.00 4.26
CA MET A 692 -14.64 1.17 5.14
C MET A 692 -14.22 -0.29 5.06
N LEU A 693 -13.87 -0.75 3.86
CA LEU A 693 -13.55 -2.13 3.54
C LEU A 693 -12.61 -2.16 2.35
N PHE A 694 -11.72 -3.14 2.31
CA PHE A 694 -10.85 -3.42 1.17
C PHE A 694 -11.28 -4.69 0.45
N TRP A 695 -10.90 -4.80 -0.83
CA TRP A 695 -10.84 -6.09 -1.52
C TRP A 695 -9.49 -6.19 -2.27
N GLU A 696 -9.04 -7.41 -2.48
CA GLU A 696 -7.69 -7.73 -2.96
C GLU A 696 -7.49 -7.48 -4.47
N GLY A 697 -8.40 -6.79 -5.13
CA GLY A 697 -8.33 -6.50 -6.56
C GLY A 697 -8.50 -7.74 -7.43
N ASP A 698 -7.90 -7.68 -8.61
CA ASP A 698 -8.17 -8.57 -9.75
C ASP A 698 -7.32 -9.86 -9.73
N GLN A 699 -7.56 -10.77 -8.79
CA GLN A 699 -6.85 -12.05 -8.73
C GLN A 699 -7.19 -12.94 -9.93
N MET A 700 -6.24 -13.72 -10.41
CA MET A 700 -6.47 -14.71 -11.45
C MET A 700 -7.35 -15.86 -10.98
N VAL A 701 -8.10 -16.44 -11.90
CA VAL A 701 -8.89 -17.66 -11.68
C VAL A 701 -7.99 -18.91 -11.70
N SER A 702 -7.05 -18.99 -10.76
CA SER A 702 -5.94 -19.97 -10.79
C SER A 702 -5.61 -20.54 -9.42
N TRP A 703 -4.82 -21.62 -9.42
CA TRP A 703 -4.20 -22.25 -8.26
C TRP A 703 -2.74 -21.84 -8.07
N GLN A 704 -2.23 -20.91 -8.89
CA GLN A 704 -0.83 -20.49 -8.86
C GLN A 704 -0.48 -19.78 -7.57
N ALA A 705 0.82 -19.76 -7.25
CA ALA A 705 1.28 -19.25 -5.95
C ALA A 705 1.24 -17.73 -5.87
N ASN A 706 1.58 -17.04 -6.97
CA ASN A 706 1.70 -15.59 -6.96
C ASN A 706 0.44 -14.87 -7.44
N ASP A 707 -0.50 -15.58 -8.09
CA ASP A 707 -1.73 -15.00 -8.60
C ASP A 707 -2.85 -16.03 -8.69
N GLY A 708 -3.77 -16.01 -7.73
CA GLY A 708 -4.87 -16.95 -7.60
C GLY A 708 -5.29 -17.13 -6.14
N ILE A 709 -5.90 -18.26 -5.81
CA ILE A 709 -6.44 -18.51 -4.46
C ILE A 709 -5.36 -18.44 -3.34
N LYS A 710 -4.12 -18.85 -3.62
CA LYS A 710 -3.02 -18.77 -2.65
C LYS A 710 -2.60 -17.34 -2.36
N SER A 711 -2.45 -16.55 -3.41
CA SER A 711 -2.10 -15.14 -3.27
C SER A 711 -3.22 -14.33 -2.63
N SER A 712 -4.48 -14.73 -2.83
CA SER A 712 -5.61 -14.14 -2.13
C SER A 712 -5.50 -14.34 -0.62
N VAL A 713 -5.29 -15.57 -0.13
CA VAL A 713 -5.07 -15.78 1.31
C VAL A 713 -3.84 -15.02 1.81
N LEU A 714 -2.77 -14.96 1.02
CA LEU A 714 -1.56 -14.22 1.39
C LEU A 714 -1.82 -12.72 1.49
N GLY A 715 -2.52 -12.13 0.52
CA GLY A 715 -2.90 -10.70 0.50
C GLY A 715 -3.74 -10.32 1.72
N LEU A 716 -4.75 -11.15 2.02
CA LEU A 716 -5.59 -11.00 3.21
C LEU A 716 -4.75 -10.92 4.50
N LEU A 717 -3.80 -11.82 4.67
CA LEU A 717 -2.99 -11.93 5.90
C LEU A 717 -1.91 -10.86 5.97
N SER A 718 -1.22 -10.54 4.86
CA SER A 718 -0.20 -9.48 4.82
C SER A 718 -0.81 -8.10 5.00
N GLY A 719 -1.97 -7.85 4.38
CA GLY A 719 -2.78 -6.65 4.61
C GLY A 719 -3.15 -6.48 6.08
N GLY A 720 -3.61 -7.58 6.71
CA GLY A 720 -3.93 -7.60 8.15
C GLY A 720 -2.72 -7.27 9.05
N LEU A 721 -1.53 -7.74 8.69
CA LEU A 721 -0.28 -7.39 9.38
C LEU A 721 0.19 -5.96 9.09
N SER A 722 -0.45 -5.25 8.17
CA SER A 722 -0.07 -3.91 7.71
C SER A 722 -1.12 -2.84 8.01
N GLY A 723 -2.11 -3.14 8.87
CA GLY A 723 -3.15 -2.18 9.26
C GLY A 723 -4.33 -2.10 8.29
N ILE A 724 -4.56 -3.13 7.48
CA ILE A 724 -5.78 -3.32 6.66
C ILE A 724 -6.61 -4.44 7.31
N PRO A 725 -7.43 -4.14 8.32
CA PRO A 725 -8.06 -5.17 9.13
C PRO A 725 -9.32 -5.79 8.53
N LEU A 726 -10.00 -5.08 7.60
CA LEU A 726 -11.24 -5.48 6.96
C LEU A 726 -11.00 -5.65 5.46
N ASN A 727 -10.77 -6.89 5.03
CA ASN A 727 -10.44 -7.22 3.64
C ASN A 727 -11.12 -8.52 3.19
N HIS A 728 -11.35 -8.65 1.88
CA HIS A 728 -11.95 -9.83 1.27
C HIS A 728 -11.49 -9.97 -0.19
N SER A 729 -11.74 -11.12 -0.81
CA SER A 729 -11.44 -11.36 -2.22
C SER A 729 -12.69 -11.63 -3.05
N ASP A 730 -12.54 -11.55 -4.37
CA ASP A 730 -13.53 -12.05 -5.32
C ASP A 730 -13.60 -13.57 -5.23
N VAL A 731 -14.75 -14.13 -4.87
CA VAL A 731 -14.93 -15.59 -4.81
C VAL A 731 -14.70 -16.21 -6.19
N GLY A 732 -13.64 -17.00 -6.28
CA GLY A 732 -13.22 -17.68 -7.51
C GLY A 732 -12.27 -16.88 -8.40
N GLY A 733 -11.85 -15.66 -7.97
CA GLY A 733 -10.99 -14.75 -8.74
C GLY A 733 -11.75 -14.00 -9.83
N TYR A 734 -11.08 -13.01 -10.41
CA TYR A 734 -11.61 -12.12 -11.46
C TYR A 734 -11.00 -12.39 -12.83
N CYS A 735 -9.66 -12.39 -12.92
CA CYS A 735 -8.96 -12.42 -14.21
C CYS A 735 -8.99 -13.79 -14.88
N THR A 736 -9.77 -13.91 -15.94
CA THR A 736 -9.79 -15.05 -16.86
C THR A 736 -8.94 -14.74 -18.09
N VAL A 737 -8.03 -15.61 -18.45
CA VAL A 737 -7.30 -15.56 -19.71
C VAL A 737 -7.77 -16.72 -20.58
N ASP A 738 -8.35 -16.39 -21.71
CA ASP A 738 -8.91 -17.36 -22.64
C ASP A 738 -8.39 -17.07 -24.06
N LEU A 739 -7.18 -17.56 -24.30
CA LEU A 739 -6.48 -17.47 -25.59
C LEU A 739 -6.32 -18.88 -26.17
N PRO A 740 -6.11 -19.04 -27.49
CA PRO A 740 -6.03 -20.36 -28.12
C PRO A 740 -5.03 -21.35 -27.49
N LEU A 741 -3.90 -20.84 -27.00
CA LEU A 741 -2.84 -21.65 -26.41
C LEU A 741 -2.66 -21.44 -24.90
N LEU A 742 -3.41 -20.53 -24.30
CA LEU A 742 -3.27 -20.20 -22.87
C LEU A 742 -4.65 -19.99 -22.26
N ARG A 743 -5.12 -20.95 -21.47
CA ARG A 743 -6.47 -20.95 -20.91
C ARG A 743 -6.43 -21.03 -19.39
N TYR A 744 -6.81 -19.93 -18.74
CA TYR A 744 -7.10 -19.85 -17.32
C TYR A 744 -8.59 -19.50 -17.19
N ARG A 745 -9.42 -20.49 -16.95
CA ARG A 745 -10.86 -20.38 -16.72
C ARG A 745 -11.18 -20.89 -15.33
N ARG A 746 -12.09 -20.25 -14.66
CA ARG A 746 -12.55 -20.68 -13.35
C ARG A 746 -13.23 -22.06 -13.46
N SER A 747 -12.61 -23.08 -12.87
CA SER A 747 -13.21 -24.40 -12.76
C SER A 747 -14.21 -24.47 -11.61
N GLU A 748 -15.08 -25.45 -11.64
CA GLU A 748 -16.03 -25.72 -10.55
C GLU A 748 -15.33 -25.94 -9.22
N GLU A 749 -14.27 -26.76 -9.19
CA GLU A 749 -13.51 -27.03 -7.97
C GLU A 749 -12.85 -25.77 -7.41
N LEU A 750 -12.21 -24.96 -8.26
CA LEU A 750 -11.60 -23.70 -7.81
C LEU A 750 -12.64 -22.77 -7.20
N LEU A 751 -13.80 -22.62 -7.84
CA LEU A 751 -14.89 -21.80 -7.34
C LEU A 751 -15.36 -22.28 -5.97
N MET A 752 -15.60 -23.60 -5.83
CA MET A 752 -16.07 -24.19 -4.57
C MET A 752 -15.04 -24.01 -3.44
N ARG A 753 -13.76 -24.25 -3.70
CA ARG A 753 -12.70 -24.05 -2.70
C ARG A 753 -12.53 -22.59 -2.30
N TRP A 754 -12.71 -21.67 -3.25
CA TRP A 754 -12.66 -20.25 -2.94
C TRP A 754 -13.87 -19.78 -2.11
N MET A 755 -15.06 -20.34 -2.35
CA MET A 755 -16.23 -20.13 -1.49
C MET A 755 -15.94 -20.58 -0.04
N GLU A 756 -15.26 -21.72 0.13
CA GLU A 756 -14.90 -22.23 1.47
C GLU A 756 -13.95 -21.29 2.20
N VAL A 757 -12.98 -20.67 1.52
CA VAL A 757 -12.09 -19.65 2.10
C VAL A 757 -12.89 -18.42 2.51
N ASN A 758 -13.67 -17.86 1.58
CA ASN A 758 -14.36 -16.60 1.82
C ASN A 758 -15.52 -16.71 2.81
N ALA A 759 -16.03 -17.91 3.07
CA ALA A 759 -16.98 -18.15 4.16
C ALA A 759 -16.41 -17.78 5.54
N PHE A 760 -15.08 -17.59 5.67
CA PHE A 760 -14.38 -17.21 6.90
C PHE A 760 -13.66 -15.85 6.80
N THR A 761 -14.07 -15.01 5.86
CA THR A 761 -13.63 -13.61 5.75
C THR A 761 -14.71 -12.64 6.22
N VAL A 762 -14.39 -11.35 6.31
CA VAL A 762 -15.32 -10.34 6.80
C VAL A 762 -16.53 -10.14 5.88
N VAL A 763 -16.37 -10.30 4.56
CA VAL A 763 -17.45 -10.24 3.56
C VAL A 763 -17.35 -11.44 2.64
N PHE A 764 -18.47 -12.11 2.40
CA PHE A 764 -18.60 -13.22 1.47
C PHE A 764 -19.22 -12.71 0.16
N ARG A 765 -18.36 -12.31 -0.82
CA ARG A 765 -18.80 -11.66 -2.06
C ARG A 765 -18.38 -12.46 -3.29
N THR A 766 -19.38 -12.75 -4.17
CA THR A 766 -19.12 -13.37 -5.46
C THR A 766 -18.75 -12.35 -6.52
N HIS A 767 -18.06 -12.81 -7.56
CA HIS A 767 -17.79 -12.07 -8.78
C HIS A 767 -17.91 -12.98 -10.01
N GLU A 768 -18.56 -12.52 -11.08
CA GLU A 768 -18.66 -13.32 -12.31
C GLU A 768 -17.37 -13.37 -13.12
N GLY A 769 -16.44 -12.44 -12.85
CA GLY A 769 -15.17 -12.28 -13.55
C GLY A 769 -15.27 -11.48 -14.83
N ASN A 770 -14.12 -11.19 -15.43
CA ASN A 770 -14.03 -10.41 -16.68
C ASN A 770 -14.56 -11.14 -17.92
N LYS A 771 -14.81 -12.46 -17.84
CA LYS A 771 -15.41 -13.29 -18.88
C LYS A 771 -16.46 -14.24 -18.27
N PRO A 772 -17.65 -13.75 -17.91
CA PRO A 772 -18.68 -14.52 -17.21
C PRO A 772 -19.03 -15.85 -17.90
N GLY A 773 -19.18 -15.83 -19.21
CA GLY A 773 -19.55 -17.01 -20.00
C GLY A 773 -18.46 -18.10 -20.12
N SER A 774 -17.20 -17.77 -19.76
CA SER A 774 -16.08 -18.74 -19.75
C SER A 774 -15.83 -19.34 -18.37
N ASN A 775 -16.37 -18.71 -17.32
CA ASN A 775 -16.16 -19.09 -15.93
C ASN A 775 -17.32 -19.93 -15.38
N CYS A 776 -17.00 -20.90 -14.53
CA CYS A 776 -18.02 -21.51 -13.69
C CYS A 776 -18.55 -20.48 -12.69
N GLN A 777 -19.87 -20.35 -12.61
CA GLN A 777 -20.58 -19.49 -11.67
C GLN A 777 -21.25 -20.34 -10.59
N PHE A 778 -21.61 -19.73 -9.44
CA PHE A 778 -22.28 -20.47 -8.39
C PHE A 778 -23.65 -21.01 -8.83
N TYR A 779 -24.28 -20.37 -9.80
CA TYR A 779 -25.56 -20.74 -10.42
C TYR A 779 -25.41 -21.56 -11.71
N SER A 780 -24.21 -22.05 -12.06
CA SER A 780 -23.97 -22.83 -13.30
C SER A 780 -24.68 -24.18 -13.30
N ASN A 781 -24.84 -24.80 -12.13
CA ASN A 781 -25.52 -26.07 -11.95
C ASN A 781 -25.98 -26.27 -10.49
N SER A 782 -26.77 -27.31 -10.23
CA SER A 782 -27.32 -27.59 -8.89
C SER A 782 -26.24 -27.86 -7.84
N ARG A 783 -25.09 -28.45 -8.22
CA ARG A 783 -23.99 -28.75 -7.30
C ARG A 783 -23.32 -27.47 -6.82
N THR A 784 -22.98 -26.56 -7.73
CA THR A 784 -22.35 -25.28 -7.36
C THR A 784 -23.30 -24.39 -6.57
N LEU A 785 -24.60 -24.40 -6.90
CA LEU A 785 -25.61 -23.65 -6.17
C LEU A 785 -25.83 -24.17 -4.75
N ALA A 786 -25.93 -25.50 -4.59
CA ALA A 786 -26.04 -26.12 -3.28
C ALA A 786 -24.79 -25.87 -2.42
N HIS A 787 -23.59 -25.89 -3.02
CA HIS A 787 -22.35 -25.59 -2.32
C HIS A 787 -22.29 -24.11 -1.90
N PHE A 788 -22.71 -23.19 -2.77
CA PHE A 788 -22.85 -21.76 -2.42
C PHE A 788 -23.80 -21.54 -1.26
N ALA A 789 -24.99 -22.16 -1.30
CA ALA A 789 -25.96 -22.10 -0.23
C ALA A 789 -25.37 -22.61 1.10
N ARG A 790 -24.63 -23.73 1.07
CA ARG A 790 -23.94 -24.27 2.24
C ARG A 790 -22.90 -23.28 2.78
N CYS A 791 -22.03 -22.72 1.93
CA CYS A 791 -21.01 -21.76 2.35
C CYS A 791 -21.62 -20.45 2.90
N ALA A 792 -22.71 -19.96 2.30
CA ALA A 792 -23.43 -18.79 2.81
C ALA A 792 -24.06 -19.03 4.19
N LYS A 793 -24.57 -20.24 4.46
CA LYS A 793 -25.07 -20.65 5.79
C LYS A 793 -23.93 -20.80 6.80
N ILE A 794 -22.78 -21.35 6.41
CA ILE A 794 -21.57 -21.36 7.25
C ILE A 794 -21.16 -19.92 7.60
N TYR A 795 -21.14 -19.04 6.60
CA TYR A 795 -20.85 -17.62 6.80
C TYR A 795 -21.85 -16.97 7.77
N LYS A 796 -23.14 -17.28 7.68
CA LYS A 796 -24.19 -16.78 8.59
C LYS A 796 -24.00 -17.30 10.02
N ALA A 797 -23.61 -18.57 10.18
CA ALA A 797 -23.54 -19.22 11.48
C ALA A 797 -22.57 -18.56 12.48
N TRP A 798 -21.51 -17.87 12.01
CA TRP A 798 -20.57 -17.14 12.87
C TRP A 798 -20.71 -15.60 12.81
N GLU A 799 -21.81 -15.09 12.28
CA GLU A 799 -22.09 -13.64 12.21
C GLU A 799 -21.88 -12.92 13.54
N PHE A 800 -22.34 -13.51 14.65
CA PHE A 800 -22.21 -12.93 15.98
C PHE A 800 -20.75 -12.66 16.37
N TYR A 801 -19.83 -13.51 15.97
CA TYR A 801 -18.41 -13.34 16.25
C TYR A 801 -17.78 -12.38 15.26
N ARG A 802 -18.20 -12.39 14.00
CA ARG A 802 -17.77 -11.43 12.99
C ARG A 802 -18.08 -10.00 13.38
N ILE A 803 -19.25 -9.74 13.95
CA ILE A 803 -19.62 -8.41 14.48
C ILE A 803 -18.60 -7.97 15.54
N GLN A 804 -18.29 -8.81 16.52
CA GLN A 804 -17.29 -8.51 17.55
C GLN A 804 -15.89 -8.21 16.95
N LEU A 805 -15.48 -8.97 15.94
CA LEU A 805 -14.20 -8.77 15.28
C LEU A 805 -14.16 -7.49 14.42
N VAL A 806 -15.28 -7.08 13.84
CA VAL A 806 -15.40 -5.79 13.13
C VAL A 806 -15.32 -4.62 14.13
N GLU A 807 -15.95 -4.75 15.30
CA GLU A 807 -15.82 -3.78 16.37
C GLU A 807 -14.38 -3.70 16.89
N GLU A 808 -13.71 -4.84 17.07
CA GLU A 808 -12.30 -4.90 17.47
C GLU A 808 -11.37 -4.28 16.40
N ALA A 809 -11.68 -4.47 15.12
CA ALA A 809 -10.93 -3.83 14.02
C ALA A 809 -11.05 -2.29 14.08
N ALA A 810 -12.23 -1.77 14.36
CA ALA A 810 -12.46 -0.34 14.53
C ALA A 810 -11.80 0.21 15.80
N GLU A 811 -11.80 -0.55 16.90
CA GLU A 811 -11.21 -0.13 18.18
C GLU A 811 -9.68 -0.27 18.20
N LYS A 812 -9.13 -1.39 17.69
CA LYS A 812 -7.72 -1.76 17.85
C LYS A 812 -6.94 -1.87 16.53
N GLY A 813 -7.62 -1.87 15.39
CA GLY A 813 -7.00 -2.10 14.08
C GLY A 813 -6.59 -3.56 13.83
N LEU A 814 -7.10 -4.51 14.63
CA LEU A 814 -6.77 -5.93 14.50
C LEU A 814 -7.61 -6.57 13.39
N PRO A 815 -7.02 -7.40 12.52
CA PRO A 815 -7.74 -8.01 11.41
C PRO A 815 -8.72 -9.10 11.85
N VAL A 816 -9.79 -9.29 11.06
CA VAL A 816 -10.73 -10.40 11.24
C VAL A 816 -10.05 -11.73 10.96
N ALA A 817 -9.43 -11.86 9.79
CA ALA A 817 -8.58 -13.00 9.44
C ALA A 817 -7.12 -12.68 9.82
N ARG A 818 -6.50 -13.55 10.62
CA ARG A 818 -5.23 -13.27 11.28
C ARG A 818 -4.15 -14.27 10.91
N HIS A 819 -2.98 -13.79 10.52
CA HIS A 819 -1.80 -14.64 10.52
C HIS A 819 -1.49 -15.09 11.96
N LEU A 820 -1.12 -16.36 12.14
CA LEU A 820 -0.87 -16.93 13.48
C LEU A 820 0.22 -16.18 14.24
N PHE A 821 1.15 -15.53 13.54
CA PHE A 821 2.20 -14.69 14.13
C PHE A 821 1.67 -13.62 15.09
N LEU A 822 0.45 -13.13 14.90
CA LEU A 822 -0.16 -12.15 15.81
C LEU A 822 -0.33 -12.67 17.23
N HIS A 823 -0.52 -13.98 17.38
CA HIS A 823 -0.80 -14.62 18.67
C HIS A 823 0.28 -15.59 19.13
N TYR A 824 1.13 -16.07 18.22
CA TYR A 824 2.23 -17.01 18.48
C TYR A 824 3.56 -16.52 17.88
N PRO A 825 4.04 -15.32 18.27
CA PRO A 825 5.20 -14.71 17.62
C PRO A 825 6.53 -15.43 17.87
N GLU A 826 6.66 -16.17 18.99
CA GLU A 826 7.87 -16.90 19.36
C GLU A 826 7.98 -18.28 18.69
N ASP A 827 6.88 -18.73 18.07
CA ASP A 827 6.84 -20.03 17.41
C ASP A 827 7.51 -19.96 16.04
N ARG A 828 8.63 -20.64 15.89
CA ARG A 828 9.39 -20.66 14.63
C ARG A 828 8.60 -21.21 13.45
N ARG A 829 7.77 -22.25 13.69
CA ARG A 829 6.93 -22.81 12.63
C ARG A 829 5.88 -21.82 12.17
N VAL A 830 5.27 -21.09 13.11
CA VAL A 830 4.34 -20.02 12.81
C VAL A 830 5.00 -18.91 11.99
N GLN A 831 6.26 -18.54 12.31
CA GLN A 831 7.01 -17.55 11.53
C GLN A 831 7.32 -17.99 10.08
N GLU A 832 7.17 -19.27 9.75
CA GLU A 832 7.40 -19.85 8.41
C GLU A 832 6.11 -20.03 7.62
N LEU A 833 4.95 -19.99 8.29
CA LEU A 833 3.66 -20.05 7.63
C LEU A 833 3.45 -18.80 6.75
N THR A 834 2.72 -18.98 5.66
CA THR A 834 2.36 -17.92 4.73
C THR A 834 0.85 -17.89 4.50
N TYR A 835 0.36 -18.68 3.58
CA TYR A 835 -1.08 -18.78 3.21
C TYR A 835 -1.74 -20.09 3.65
N GLN A 836 -0.99 -21.01 4.27
CA GLN A 836 -1.47 -22.38 4.53
C GLN A 836 -2.65 -22.43 5.48
N GLN A 837 -2.70 -21.50 6.42
CA GLN A 837 -3.76 -21.42 7.44
C GLN A 837 -3.81 -20.03 8.08
N PHE A 838 -4.95 -19.74 8.69
CA PHE A 838 -5.17 -18.48 9.40
C PHE A 838 -6.14 -18.65 10.56
N LEU A 839 -6.10 -17.71 11.50
CA LEU A 839 -7.09 -17.59 12.56
C LEU A 839 -8.21 -16.63 12.13
N VAL A 840 -9.43 -16.91 12.57
CA VAL A 840 -10.52 -15.93 12.61
C VAL A 840 -10.65 -15.47 14.06
N GLY A 841 -10.25 -14.23 14.32
CA GLY A 841 -10.03 -13.76 15.66
C GLY A 841 -9.00 -14.62 16.42
N THR A 842 -9.38 -15.11 17.60
CA THR A 842 -8.56 -16.02 18.41
C THR A 842 -9.18 -17.42 18.56
N GLU A 843 -10.47 -17.58 18.20
CA GLU A 843 -11.26 -18.73 18.57
C GLU A 843 -11.42 -19.78 17.48
N MET A 844 -11.10 -19.44 16.22
CA MET A 844 -11.26 -20.35 15.09
C MET A 844 -9.97 -20.43 14.28
N LEU A 845 -9.59 -21.64 13.87
CA LEU A 845 -8.48 -21.91 12.97
C LEU A 845 -9.00 -22.48 11.65
N VAL A 846 -8.61 -21.88 10.53
CA VAL A 846 -9.01 -22.29 9.18
C VAL A 846 -7.78 -22.73 8.40
N VAL A 847 -7.85 -23.94 7.84
CA VAL A 847 -6.78 -24.56 7.00
C VAL A 847 -7.36 -24.84 5.62
N PRO A 848 -7.33 -23.89 4.70
CA PRO A 848 -8.01 -24.00 3.42
C PRO A 848 -7.33 -25.01 2.48
N VAL A 849 -8.11 -25.63 1.59
CA VAL A 849 -7.58 -26.44 0.48
C VAL A 849 -7.20 -25.51 -0.67
N LEU A 850 -5.92 -25.33 -0.90
CA LEU A 850 -5.35 -24.38 -1.86
C LEU A 850 -4.67 -25.07 -3.06
N ASP A 851 -4.79 -26.38 -3.17
CA ASP A 851 -4.27 -27.19 -4.28
C ASP A 851 -5.37 -28.05 -4.89
N LYS A 852 -5.35 -28.10 -6.23
CA LYS A 852 -6.35 -28.84 -7.00
C LYS A 852 -6.35 -30.35 -6.66
N GLY A 853 -7.55 -30.93 -6.51
CA GLY A 853 -7.76 -32.36 -6.32
C GLY A 853 -7.39 -32.88 -4.93
N ARG A 854 -7.16 -32.00 -3.96
CA ARG A 854 -6.88 -32.38 -2.58
C ARG A 854 -8.17 -32.52 -1.75
N SER A 855 -8.19 -33.51 -0.89
CA SER A 855 -9.23 -33.76 0.10
C SER A 855 -8.70 -33.86 1.53
N THR A 856 -7.40 -33.62 1.71
CA THR A 856 -6.70 -33.52 2.99
C THR A 856 -5.77 -32.31 2.96
N VAL A 857 -5.47 -31.77 4.13
CA VAL A 857 -4.51 -30.67 4.34
C VAL A 857 -3.65 -30.96 5.57
N THR A 858 -2.45 -30.42 5.61
CA THR A 858 -1.59 -30.44 6.79
C THR A 858 -1.93 -29.20 7.63
N ALA A 859 -2.44 -29.41 8.82
CA ALA A 859 -2.74 -28.37 9.81
C ALA A 859 -1.62 -28.29 10.86
N TYR A 860 -1.16 -27.09 11.17
CA TYR A 860 -0.30 -26.83 12.31
C TYR A 860 -1.10 -26.35 13.50
N PHE A 861 -0.99 -27.01 14.63
CA PHE A 861 -1.68 -26.66 15.87
C PHE A 861 -0.68 -26.08 16.87
N PRO A 862 -0.70 -24.75 17.12
CA PRO A 862 0.10 -24.16 18.17
C PRO A 862 -0.42 -24.57 19.54
N THR A 863 0.46 -24.91 20.48
CA THR A 863 0.13 -25.37 21.83
C THR A 863 0.81 -24.59 22.94
N SER A 864 1.54 -23.52 22.60
CA SER A 864 2.30 -22.71 23.57
C SER A 864 1.42 -22.03 24.62
N ASP A 865 0.14 -21.85 24.34
CA ASP A 865 -0.88 -21.32 25.26
C ASP A 865 -1.66 -22.42 26.03
N GLY A 866 -1.28 -23.69 25.89
CA GLY A 866 -1.94 -24.83 26.52
C GLY A 866 -3.31 -25.18 25.92
N GLY A 867 -3.74 -24.50 24.86
CA GLY A 867 -5.04 -24.70 24.21
C GLY A 867 -5.10 -25.96 23.33
N SER A 868 -6.32 -26.47 23.14
CA SER A 868 -6.64 -27.56 22.23
C SER A 868 -7.65 -27.09 21.19
N TRP A 869 -7.67 -27.77 20.05
CA TRP A 869 -8.52 -27.44 18.93
C TRP A 869 -9.47 -28.62 18.60
N ARG A 870 -10.73 -28.35 18.30
CA ARG A 870 -11.73 -29.35 17.92
C ARG A 870 -12.14 -29.13 16.47
N HIS A 871 -12.02 -30.16 15.67
CA HIS A 871 -12.48 -30.15 14.27
C HIS A 871 -14.01 -30.04 14.22
N VAL A 872 -14.51 -29.03 13.51
CA VAL A 872 -15.93 -28.68 13.52
C VAL A 872 -16.84 -29.78 13.00
N TRP A 873 -16.40 -30.55 12.00
CA TRP A 873 -17.24 -31.56 11.34
C TRP A 873 -17.18 -32.93 12.00
N THR A 874 -16.03 -33.33 12.53
CA THR A 874 -15.82 -34.67 13.11
C THR A 874 -15.88 -34.69 14.63
N GLY A 875 -15.68 -33.53 15.28
CA GLY A 875 -15.55 -33.43 16.72
C GLY A 875 -14.19 -33.90 17.26
N GLU A 876 -13.24 -34.31 16.39
CA GLU A 876 -11.91 -34.74 16.78
C GLU A 876 -11.12 -33.60 17.42
N GLU A 877 -10.38 -33.90 18.51
CA GLU A 877 -9.61 -32.93 19.25
C GLU A 877 -8.10 -33.08 19.01
N PHE A 878 -7.42 -31.92 18.88
CA PHE A 878 -5.99 -31.79 18.60
C PHE A 878 -5.32 -30.90 19.66
N GLY A 879 -4.33 -31.44 20.40
CA GLY A 879 -3.61 -30.73 21.47
C GLY A 879 -3.78 -31.37 22.87
N GLY A 880 -3.14 -30.82 23.91
CA GLY A 880 -3.39 -31.15 25.32
C GLY A 880 -2.95 -32.56 25.80
N GLY A 881 -2.01 -33.21 25.14
CA GLY A 881 -1.45 -34.51 25.58
C GLY A 881 -2.38 -35.71 25.36
N HIS A 882 -3.60 -35.53 24.86
CA HIS A 882 -4.51 -36.61 24.49
C HIS A 882 -4.68 -36.71 22.98
N ARG A 883 -4.48 -37.91 22.45
CA ARG A 883 -4.79 -38.27 21.08
C ARG A 883 -6.01 -39.16 21.04
N SER A 884 -7.04 -38.74 20.34
CA SER A 884 -8.08 -39.63 19.84
C SER A 884 -8.11 -39.50 18.32
N GLY A 885 -7.43 -40.36 17.59
CA GLY A 885 -7.51 -40.41 16.12
C GLY A 885 -6.32 -41.08 15.43
N HIS A 886 -6.56 -41.58 14.24
CA HIS A 886 -5.66 -42.46 13.44
C HIS A 886 -4.69 -41.66 12.52
N GLY A 887 -4.36 -40.41 12.81
CA GLY A 887 -3.44 -39.59 11.98
C GLY A 887 -1.97 -39.82 12.31
N SER A 888 -1.11 -39.86 11.29
CA SER A 888 0.35 -39.84 11.41
C SER A 888 0.78 -38.49 11.95
N VAL A 889 1.38 -38.46 13.13
CA VAL A 889 1.93 -37.22 13.72
C VAL A 889 3.42 -37.16 13.45
N THR A 890 3.87 -36.11 12.81
CA THR A 890 5.28 -35.74 12.76
C THR A 890 5.73 -35.23 14.14
N GLU A 891 7.00 -35.39 14.49
CA GLU A 891 7.58 -34.99 15.77
C GLU A 891 7.13 -33.58 16.17
N GLY A 892 6.46 -33.46 17.33
CA GLY A 892 6.02 -32.19 17.91
C GLY A 892 7.21 -31.42 18.48
N THR A 893 7.12 -30.08 18.38
CA THR A 893 8.02 -29.16 19.10
C THR A 893 7.40 -28.74 20.42
N ALA A 894 8.14 -28.03 21.26
CA ALA A 894 7.61 -27.44 22.49
C ALA A 894 6.47 -26.41 22.24
N HIS A 895 6.32 -25.95 20.99
CA HIS A 895 5.38 -24.89 20.60
C HIS A 895 4.16 -25.38 19.84
N GLY A 896 4.19 -26.60 19.25
CA GLY A 896 3.05 -27.12 18.46
C GLY A 896 3.42 -28.36 17.66
N PHE A 897 2.47 -28.87 16.87
CA PHE A 897 2.62 -30.06 16.04
C PHE A 897 1.79 -29.95 14.76
N GLU A 898 2.14 -30.75 13.77
CA GLU A 898 1.39 -30.90 12.52
C GLU A 898 0.58 -32.19 12.49
N ALA A 899 -0.60 -32.13 11.87
CA ALA A 899 -1.39 -33.29 11.57
C ALA A 899 -2.03 -33.19 10.17
N GLU A 900 -2.17 -34.31 9.48
CA GLU A 900 -2.96 -34.39 8.27
C GLU A 900 -4.44 -34.54 8.66
N VAL A 901 -5.30 -33.69 8.11
CA VAL A 901 -6.72 -33.64 8.43
C VAL A 901 -7.59 -33.69 7.18
N ALA A 902 -8.76 -34.30 7.28
CA ALA A 902 -9.71 -34.36 6.19
C ALA A 902 -10.29 -32.99 5.87
N ALA A 903 -10.42 -32.69 4.57
CA ALA A 903 -10.94 -31.43 4.05
C ALA A 903 -11.67 -31.66 2.70
N SER A 904 -12.68 -32.53 2.69
CA SER A 904 -13.49 -32.78 1.50
C SER A 904 -14.23 -31.52 1.05
N VAL A 905 -14.57 -31.40 -0.24
CA VAL A 905 -15.36 -30.28 -0.76
C VAL A 905 -16.67 -30.15 0.02
N GLY A 906 -16.95 -28.96 0.53
CA GLY A 906 -18.09 -28.67 1.41
C GLY A 906 -17.80 -28.82 2.91
N TYR A 907 -16.64 -29.37 3.25
CA TYR A 907 -16.18 -29.60 4.63
C TYR A 907 -14.73 -29.11 4.79
N PRO A 908 -14.46 -27.81 4.68
CA PRO A 908 -13.09 -27.28 4.83
C PRO A 908 -12.56 -27.59 6.23
N ALA A 909 -11.24 -27.75 6.37
CA ALA A 909 -10.64 -28.02 7.67
C ALA A 909 -10.72 -26.76 8.55
N VAL A 910 -11.70 -26.77 9.45
CA VAL A 910 -12.00 -25.67 10.39
C VAL A 910 -12.05 -26.23 11.79
N PHE A 911 -11.41 -25.53 12.69
CA PHE A 911 -11.28 -25.92 14.09
C PHE A 911 -11.72 -24.78 15.00
N VAL A 912 -12.30 -25.13 16.15
CA VAL A 912 -12.64 -24.19 17.22
C VAL A 912 -11.83 -24.54 18.47
N ARG A 913 -11.54 -23.54 19.28
CA ARG A 913 -10.90 -23.80 20.58
C ARG A 913 -11.80 -24.64 21.47
N VAL A 914 -11.22 -25.63 22.10
CA VAL A 914 -11.94 -26.47 23.08
C VAL A 914 -12.30 -25.63 24.28
N GLY A 915 -13.57 -25.70 24.71
CA GLY A 915 -14.12 -24.88 25.80
C GLY A 915 -14.45 -23.42 25.42
N SER A 916 -14.28 -23.03 24.15
CA SER A 916 -14.66 -21.72 23.69
C SER A 916 -16.16 -21.55 23.55
N SER A 917 -16.73 -20.54 24.21
CA SER A 917 -18.16 -20.20 24.06
C SER A 917 -18.50 -19.78 22.62
N VAL A 918 -17.55 -19.15 21.91
CA VAL A 918 -17.65 -18.79 20.49
C VAL A 918 -17.72 -20.06 19.65
N GLY A 919 -16.81 -21.01 19.89
CA GLY A 919 -16.82 -22.29 19.17
C GLY A 919 -18.07 -23.11 19.38
N GLU A 920 -18.57 -23.18 20.62
CA GLU A 920 -19.81 -23.87 20.95
C GLU A 920 -21.04 -23.23 20.30
N ARG A 921 -21.10 -21.90 20.31
CA ARG A 921 -22.16 -21.16 19.63
C ARG A 921 -22.13 -21.34 18.13
N PHE A 922 -20.94 -21.31 17.53
CA PHE A 922 -20.79 -21.54 16.10
C PHE A 922 -21.28 -22.93 15.68
N VAL A 923 -20.87 -24.00 16.39
CA VAL A 923 -21.34 -25.37 16.12
C VAL A 923 -22.85 -25.50 16.30
N ARG A 924 -23.44 -24.85 17.29
CA ARG A 924 -24.88 -24.83 17.48
C ARG A 924 -25.59 -24.14 16.30
N ASN A 925 -25.11 -22.96 15.89
CA ASN A 925 -25.71 -22.23 14.77
C ASN A 925 -25.58 -23.02 13.45
N LEU A 926 -24.51 -23.81 13.24
CA LEU A 926 -24.39 -24.69 12.08
C LEU A 926 -25.48 -25.76 12.04
N ARG A 927 -25.91 -26.25 13.21
CA ARG A 927 -27.06 -27.19 13.32
C ARG A 927 -28.37 -26.49 13.02
N ASP A 928 -28.57 -25.28 13.56
CA ASP A 928 -29.77 -24.48 13.35
C ASP A 928 -29.94 -24.12 11.84
N GLU A 929 -28.84 -23.88 11.13
CA GLU A 929 -28.81 -23.63 9.69
C GLU A 929 -28.87 -24.93 8.82
N ASN A 930 -28.98 -26.11 9.44
CA ASN A 930 -28.94 -27.42 8.78
C ASN A 930 -27.66 -27.66 7.93
N VAL A 931 -26.53 -27.20 8.44
CA VAL A 931 -25.21 -27.40 7.83
C VAL A 931 -24.59 -28.71 8.36
N ILE A 932 -24.80 -29.06 9.64
CA ILE A 932 -24.34 -30.29 10.31
C ILE A 932 -25.47 -30.92 11.13
#